data_9ae082d7a2ec62904af0f84b44dc8c05
#
_entry.id   9ae082d7a2ec62904af0f84b44dc8c05
#
_cell.length_a   1.000
_cell.length_b   1.000
_cell.length_c   1.000
_cell.angle_alpha   90.00
_cell.angle_beta   90.00
_cell.angle_gamma   90.00
#
_symmetry.space_group_name_H-M   'P 1'
#
loop_
_entity.id
_entity.type
_entity.pdbx_description
1 polymer ?
#
loop_
_entity_poly.entity_id
_entity_poly.type
_entity_poly.pdbx_seq_one_letter_code
_entity_poly.pdbx_strand_id
1 'polypeptide(L)'
;ADDALDDEVADETDPDVAEDVPAVDDEADDAGTVEEAPLAEDVTDVGADAPDVEEAREPDDPGGADVSGDIDGTDDSPAAARRTAQTAPVDEVSAAVTDIDPVPMSLIESDTATAGQRSAAATVAVADTAATAPAVVDPEVPSWRPWPTAFDLRTGLTYVKDLITSVVDAVFRPFTAGAPAPSADPAAWGLLAWVRREFFNSTPSPVANPLPHTQSLTVDGEVVVTGNVGVEDADGDELTYTVIGRPLNGGTVTVAADGGFVYRPMNAMAALGGTDTFTVLVSDEHAGLHVHGLFGLLKFVPIVGELLYPGGGDRIERTITVTVEPVAGIDLTFPDEFHWGVAHSGFQAEGGPGSPVDPASDWYRWVHDPLNRLLGLVGGVPENGPGAYVSYESDAALARDELGMNTFRIGIEWSRIFPDSTAAVDISDEDGTVSLSDLQALDALADQGEVAHYRAVLDALRAHGLEPMVTVNHFTLPLWVHDPLVARPLIQLGLPAPAAGWLSSTTPQEFEKYAAYLAWKYGDQVDNWATVNEPFSPVLTEFLAIPWVVPNWPPGVLRPDLASTFLVNQAIGHVAAYDAIHAWDTTVAAADGPAAFVGFTHNMIPARPANAANRLDVQAADAWNHFYNGWFPNAVIDGWVDVDFDGVRDDGEFFAHMADKVDFLGVQYYGSQPMFGFGVAPVPGFPFLRGFPIRCSADSPTCSDFDQPTDPGGFREVLEVAASYGKPLWITENGIADDDDTKRPSYLVNHIAVVQDLVAHGTDIRGYTYWSFVDNLEWADGYDLQFGLYGSDPQTPELERTPKPASIAALSGITTSNALPWWLLEQYLPD
;
A
#
# COMPACT_ATOMS: atom_id res chain seq x y z
N ALA A 1 43.37 -47.35 25.80
CA ALA A 1 43.47 -48.78 25.83
C ALA A 1 42.17 -49.31 25.27
N ASP A 2 42.08 -49.52 23.95
CA ASP A 2 42.34 -50.80 23.30
C ASP A 2 41.12 -51.71 23.46
N ASP A 3 40.56 -52.30 22.56
CA ASP A 3 40.81 -52.83 21.22
C ASP A 3 39.45 -53.34 20.72
N ALA A 4 39.04 -53.13 19.53
CA ALA A 4 39.39 -53.69 18.23
C ALA A 4 38.82 -55.10 17.95
N LEU A 5 38.42 -55.24 16.73
CA LEU A 5 38.31 -56.41 15.84
C LEU A 5 36.91 -57.06 15.76
N ASP A 6 36.32 -56.94 14.64
CA ASP A 6 36.54 -57.47 13.30
C ASP A 6 35.65 -58.68 13.01
N ASP A 7 35.17 -58.62 11.80
CA ASP A 7 34.97 -59.60 10.72
C ASP A 7 33.66 -60.37 10.69
N GLU A 8 33.09 -60.31 9.61
CA GLU A 8 33.12 -60.75 8.21
C GLU A 8 31.94 -61.66 7.87
N VAL A 9 31.29 -61.33 6.83
CA VAL A 9 31.17 -62.00 5.50
C VAL A 9 30.03 -63.01 5.28
N ALA A 10 29.36 -62.69 4.19
CA ALA A 10 28.79 -63.50 3.14
C ALA A 10 27.52 -64.29 3.44
N ASP A 11 26.62 -64.29 2.59
CA ASP A 11 26.40 -64.36 1.14
C ASP A 11 25.32 -65.43 0.83
N GLU A 12 24.64 -65.23 -0.24
CA GLU A 12 23.85 -66.17 -1.04
C GLU A 12 22.46 -66.57 -0.49
N THR A 13 21.40 -66.43 -1.17
CA THR A 13 20.93 -66.69 -2.53
C THR A 13 19.44 -66.66 -2.53
N ASP A 14 18.90 -66.03 -3.55
CA ASP A 14 17.60 -66.25 -4.21
C ASP A 14 17.51 -67.74 -4.67
N PRO A 15 16.40 -68.38 -4.93
CA PRO A 15 15.46 -67.99 -5.97
C PRO A 15 13.96 -68.39 -5.80
N ASP A 16 13.12 -67.70 -6.64
CA ASP A 16 11.99 -68.19 -7.39
C ASP A 16 10.86 -68.99 -6.71
N VAL A 17 9.69 -68.54 -6.89
CA VAL A 17 8.63 -69.20 -7.71
C VAL A 17 7.53 -68.23 -8.07
N ALA A 18 7.30 -68.16 -9.35
CA ALA A 18 6.24 -67.49 -10.11
C ALA A 18 4.90 -68.24 -10.03
N GLU A 19 3.96 -67.64 -10.72
CA GLU A 19 2.65 -68.17 -11.19
C GLU A 19 1.49 -67.86 -10.28
N ASP A 20 0.32 -67.34 -10.72
CA ASP A 20 -0.29 -67.34 -12.03
C ASP A 20 -1.43 -66.34 -12.09
N VAL A 21 -1.63 -65.69 -13.23
CA VAL A 21 -2.81 -64.96 -13.65
C VAL A 21 -3.77 -65.98 -14.29
N PRO A 22 -5.09 -65.85 -14.21
CA PRO A 22 -5.81 -65.69 -15.47
C PRO A 22 -6.84 -64.59 -15.50
N ALA A 23 -6.86 -63.89 -16.61
CA ALA A 23 -7.97 -63.18 -17.17
C ALA A 23 -8.92 -64.22 -17.81
N VAL A 24 -10.21 -63.88 -17.86
CA VAL A 24 -11.17 -64.20 -19.00
C VAL A 24 -12.55 -63.59 -18.65
N ASP A 25 -12.95 -62.65 -19.47
CA ASP A 25 -14.19 -62.39 -20.23
C ASP A 25 -15.61 -62.58 -19.62
N ASP A 26 -16.34 -61.50 -19.88
CA ASP A 26 -17.66 -61.34 -20.51
C ASP A 26 -18.90 -62.07 -19.95
N GLU A 27 -19.90 -61.31 -19.89
CA GLU A 27 -21.31 -61.33 -20.22
C GLU A 27 -22.29 -60.96 -19.11
N ALA A 28 -22.92 -59.88 -19.42
CA ALA A 28 -24.32 -59.45 -19.46
C ALA A 28 -25.31 -59.98 -18.41
N ASP A 29 -26.15 -59.04 -18.12
CA ASP A 29 -27.57 -58.96 -17.77
C ASP A 29 -28.02 -58.95 -16.30
N ASP A 30 -28.77 -57.97 -16.13
CA ASP A 30 -30.11 -57.80 -15.61
C ASP A 30 -30.32 -57.00 -14.32
N ALA A 31 -30.93 -55.88 -14.58
CA ALA A 31 -32.00 -55.15 -13.92
C ALA A 31 -32.03 -55.02 -12.38
N GLY A 32 -32.02 -53.77 -11.96
CA GLY A 32 -32.49 -53.31 -10.66
C GLY A 32 -32.58 -51.79 -10.55
N THR A 33 -33.69 -51.24 -11.00
CA THR A 33 -34.16 -49.86 -10.89
C THR A 33 -34.09 -49.28 -9.50
N VAL A 34 -33.58 -48.02 -9.35
CA VAL A 34 -34.05 -47.07 -8.37
C VAL A 34 -34.11 -45.69 -9.01
N GLU A 35 -35.24 -45.03 -8.80
CA GLU A 35 -35.85 -43.88 -9.38
C GLU A 35 -34.98 -42.61 -9.31
N GLU A 36 -34.88 -41.93 -10.43
CA GLU A 36 -34.69 -40.50 -10.60
C GLU A 36 -36.05 -39.80 -10.53
N ALA A 37 -36.16 -38.70 -9.82
CA ALA A 37 -37.27 -37.78 -9.90
C ALA A 37 -36.97 -36.67 -10.90
N PRO A 38 -37.93 -36.26 -11.72
CA PRO A 38 -37.67 -35.53 -12.95
C PRO A 38 -37.81 -34.00 -12.80
N LEU A 39 -36.98 -33.32 -13.56
CA LEU A 39 -37.18 -31.97 -14.09
C LEU A 39 -38.47 -31.91 -14.92
N ALA A 40 -39.29 -30.90 -14.69
CA ALA A 40 -40.45 -30.61 -15.51
C ALA A 40 -40.16 -29.42 -16.42
N GLU A 41 -39.92 -29.71 -17.67
CA GLU A 41 -40.31 -28.83 -18.78
C GLU A 41 -41.78 -29.10 -19.07
N ASP A 42 -42.59 -28.07 -19.28
CA ASP A 42 -43.71 -28.16 -20.15
C ASP A 42 -43.97 -26.87 -20.91
N VAL A 43 -43.90 -27.01 -22.23
CA VAL A 43 -44.34 -26.12 -23.28
C VAL A 43 -45.61 -26.65 -23.82
N THR A 44 -46.68 -25.92 -23.81
CA THR A 44 -47.70 -25.93 -24.87
C THR A 44 -48.50 -24.63 -24.88
N ASP A 45 -48.23 -23.89 -25.91
CA ASP A 45 -49.02 -23.18 -26.89
C ASP A 45 -50.52 -23.41 -26.87
N VAL A 46 -51.35 -22.32 -26.98
CA VAL A 46 -52.51 -22.01 -27.82
C VAL A 46 -53.04 -20.64 -27.44
N GLY A 47 -52.85 -19.60 -28.24
CA GLY A 47 -53.76 -19.10 -29.22
C GLY A 47 -54.54 -17.85 -28.83
N ALA A 48 -54.15 -16.75 -29.47
CA ALA A 48 -54.98 -15.70 -30.06
C ALA A 48 -56.01 -14.93 -29.17
N ASP A 49 -55.77 -13.65 -28.95
CA ASP A 49 -56.48 -12.55 -29.66
C ASP A 49 -55.99 -11.19 -29.08
N ALA A 50 -55.57 -10.34 -29.98
CA ALA A 50 -55.50 -8.90 -29.78
C ALA A 50 -56.86 -8.28 -30.03
N PRO A 51 -57.17 -7.05 -29.57
CA PRO A 51 -56.99 -5.91 -30.44
C PRO A 51 -56.43 -4.63 -29.78
N ASP A 52 -55.64 -4.00 -30.55
CA ASP A 52 -55.37 -2.64 -30.94
C ASP A 52 -55.95 -1.44 -30.16
N VAL A 53 -55.08 -0.39 -30.15
CA VAL A 53 -55.34 1.07 -30.36
C VAL A 53 -55.69 1.81 -29.07
N GLU A 54 -54.99 2.86 -28.62
CA GLU A 54 -54.68 4.10 -29.30
C GLU A 54 -53.76 5.00 -28.50
N GLU A 55 -52.90 5.64 -29.21
CA GLU A 55 -52.11 6.81 -28.96
C GLU A 55 -52.99 8.04 -28.67
N ALA A 56 -52.65 8.91 -27.67
CA ALA A 56 -52.88 10.37 -27.80
C ALA A 56 -52.30 11.13 -26.59
N ARG A 57 -51.19 11.82 -26.79
CA ARG A 57 -51.07 13.32 -26.91
C ARG A 57 -51.47 14.13 -25.67
N GLU A 58 -50.46 14.87 -25.18
CA GLU A 58 -50.63 16.17 -24.51
C GLU A 58 -51.54 17.10 -25.26
N PRO A 59 -52.25 18.09 -24.56
CA PRO A 59 -51.75 19.42 -24.72
C PRO A 59 -51.92 20.39 -23.52
N ASP A 60 -50.96 21.33 -23.47
CA ASP A 60 -51.06 22.78 -23.21
C ASP A 60 -52.03 23.37 -22.19
N ASP A 61 -51.39 24.19 -21.33
CA ASP A 61 -51.89 25.35 -20.58
C ASP A 61 -52.75 26.33 -21.45
N PRO A 62 -53.76 27.07 -20.92
CA PRO A 62 -53.49 28.32 -20.23
C PRO A 62 -54.50 28.87 -19.18
N GLY A 63 -54.02 29.65 -18.23
CA GLY A 63 -54.61 30.95 -17.95
C GLY A 63 -55.79 31.13 -17.02
N GLY A 64 -55.51 31.77 -15.86
CA GLY A 64 -56.20 32.99 -15.52
C GLY A 64 -57.40 33.00 -14.57
N ALA A 65 -57.18 33.84 -13.52
CA ALA A 65 -58.15 34.73 -12.89
C ALA A 65 -58.90 34.32 -11.61
N ASP A 66 -58.44 35.01 -10.55
CA ASP A 66 -59.25 35.74 -9.53
C ASP A 66 -60.60 35.20 -9.06
N VAL A 67 -60.80 35.18 -7.77
CA VAL A 67 -61.73 36.04 -6.96
C VAL A 67 -61.71 35.61 -5.47
N SER A 68 -61.30 36.54 -4.67
CA SER A 68 -61.65 36.98 -3.32
C SER A 68 -62.64 36.18 -2.46
N GLY A 69 -62.41 36.21 -1.16
CA GLY A 69 -63.40 35.99 -0.11
C GLY A 69 -62.81 35.86 1.28
N ASP A 70 -62.70 36.97 1.94
CA ASP A 70 -62.56 37.33 3.35
C ASP A 70 -63.13 36.33 4.41
N ILE A 71 -62.57 36.22 5.56
CA ILE A 71 -62.87 36.94 6.83
C ILE A 71 -62.25 36.20 8.06
N ASP A 72 -61.53 36.95 8.86
CA ASP A 72 -61.37 37.03 10.34
C ASP A 72 -60.89 35.83 11.14
N GLY A 73 -60.06 35.98 12.11
CA GLY A 73 -59.57 37.06 12.95
C GLY A 73 -58.68 36.56 14.06
N THR A 74 -57.85 37.49 14.47
CA THR A 74 -57.20 37.74 15.75
C THR A 74 -56.06 36.85 16.18
N ASP A 75 -54.89 37.39 16.21
CA ASP A 75 -54.14 38.29 17.10
C ASP A 75 -53.23 37.46 18.04
N ASP A 76 -51.93 37.58 17.97
CA ASP A 76 -51.08 38.56 18.60
C ASP A 76 -49.60 38.34 18.28
N SER A 77 -49.00 39.35 17.74
CA SER A 77 -47.56 39.57 17.67
C SER A 77 -47.20 40.77 18.56
N PRO A 78 -45.99 40.94 19.06
CA PRO A 78 -45.12 41.93 18.38
C PRO A 78 -43.63 41.57 18.40
N ALA A 79 -42.98 41.68 17.25
CA ALA A 79 -42.32 42.88 16.67
C ALA A 79 -40.93 43.20 17.23
N ALA A 80 -40.00 42.98 16.38
CA ALA A 80 -38.78 43.68 15.93
C ALA A 80 -38.30 44.93 16.61
N ALA A 81 -36.96 45.07 16.79
CA ALA A 81 -36.26 46.32 16.52
C ALA A 81 -34.76 46.11 16.24
N ARG A 82 -34.38 46.40 15.01
CA ARG A 82 -33.02 46.80 14.62
C ARG A 82 -32.65 48.11 15.34
N ARG A 83 -31.33 48.23 15.74
CA ARG A 83 -30.64 49.54 15.62
C ARG A 83 -29.13 49.37 15.39
N THR A 84 -28.69 50.13 14.44
CA THR A 84 -27.37 50.43 13.91
C THR A 84 -26.48 51.25 14.84
N ALA A 85 -25.18 50.97 14.77
CA ALA A 85 -23.96 51.81 14.81
C ALA A 85 -23.85 52.98 15.83
N GLN A 86 -22.75 53.03 16.53
CA GLN A 86 -21.82 54.20 16.49
C GLN A 86 -20.57 53.97 17.32
N THR A 87 -19.47 54.45 16.80
CA THR A 87 -18.06 54.56 17.13
C THR A 87 -17.70 55.26 18.43
N ALA A 88 -16.61 54.73 19.10
CA ALA A 88 -15.43 55.39 19.77
C ALA A 88 -15.66 56.36 20.95
N PRO A 89 -14.62 56.75 21.75
CA PRO A 89 -13.18 56.38 21.77
C PRO A 89 -12.58 56.12 23.20
N VAL A 90 -11.36 55.54 23.19
CA VAL A 90 -10.14 55.77 24.00
C VAL A 90 -10.24 56.33 25.44
N ASP A 91 -9.58 55.62 26.38
CA ASP A 91 -8.59 56.24 27.25
C ASP A 91 -7.66 55.23 27.92
N GLU A 92 -6.38 55.61 27.92
CA GLU A 92 -5.16 55.04 28.48
C GLU A 92 -5.20 54.86 30.01
N VAL A 93 -4.40 53.91 30.53
CA VAL A 93 -3.46 54.14 31.65
C VAL A 93 -2.37 53.04 31.56
N SER A 94 -1.30 53.38 31.31
CA SER A 94 0.14 53.49 31.48
C SER A 94 0.75 52.83 32.74
N ALA A 95 1.97 52.28 32.50
CA ALA A 95 3.20 52.11 33.33
C ALA A 95 3.28 50.87 34.22
N ALA A 96 4.41 50.13 34.26
CA ALA A 96 5.85 50.50 34.22
C ALA A 96 6.70 49.24 33.89
N VAL A 97 7.55 49.27 32.98
CA VAL A 97 9.00 49.38 32.86
C VAL A 97 9.83 48.73 33.99
N THR A 98 10.67 47.79 33.66
CA THR A 98 12.11 47.88 33.97
C THR A 98 12.92 46.97 33.00
N ASP A 99 13.89 47.64 32.41
CA ASP A 99 15.02 47.32 31.58
C ASP A 99 15.87 46.12 31.97
N ILE A 100 16.42 45.44 30.98
CA ILE A 100 17.82 45.02 30.95
C ILE A 100 18.31 45.09 29.49
N ASP A 101 19.43 45.80 29.34
CA ASP A 101 20.13 46.19 28.12
C ASP A 101 20.86 45.05 27.38
N PRO A 102 21.18 45.28 26.09
CA PRO A 102 21.86 44.28 25.20
C PRO A 102 23.37 44.49 25.20
N VAL A 103 24.14 43.44 24.95
CA VAL A 103 25.58 43.47 24.71
C VAL A 103 25.88 42.98 23.28
N PRO A 104 26.89 43.57 22.61
CA PRO A 104 26.90 43.79 21.17
C PRO A 104 27.63 42.73 20.31
N MET A 105 27.24 42.70 19.04
CA MET A 105 27.97 42.12 17.90
C MET A 105 29.35 42.73 17.75
N SER A 106 30.36 41.91 17.43
CA SER A 106 31.54 42.38 16.72
C SER A 106 31.84 41.47 15.52
N LEU A 107 31.78 42.13 14.39
CA LEU A 107 32.27 41.70 13.06
C LEU A 107 33.77 41.41 13.11
N ILE A 108 34.22 40.38 12.40
CA ILE A 108 35.51 40.36 11.71
C ILE A 108 35.29 39.84 10.30
N GLU A 109 35.78 40.65 9.36
CA GLU A 109 35.77 40.50 7.92
C GLU A 109 36.70 39.40 7.38
N SER A 110 36.35 39.04 6.17
CA SER A 110 37.03 38.30 5.10
C SER A 110 38.55 38.35 5.07
N ASP A 111 39.15 37.27 4.60
CA ASP A 111 40.07 37.33 3.48
C ASP A 111 40.23 35.99 2.72
N THR A 112 40.24 36.12 1.44
CA THR A 112 40.49 35.17 0.36
C THR A 112 41.96 34.76 0.29
N ALA A 113 42.27 33.51 -0.06
CA ALA A 113 43.14 33.13 -1.21
C ALA A 113 43.56 31.65 -1.27
N THR A 114 43.20 31.05 -2.40
CA THR A 114 44.02 30.13 -3.26
C THR A 114 44.91 29.01 -2.73
N ALA A 115 44.54 27.84 -3.19
CA ALA A 115 45.37 26.81 -3.85
C ALA A 115 46.58 26.16 -3.18
N GLY A 116 46.63 24.86 -3.20
CA GLY A 116 47.86 24.08 -3.14
C GLY A 116 47.71 22.64 -2.68
N GLN A 117 47.77 21.75 -3.64
CA GLN A 117 47.97 20.30 -3.48
C GLN A 117 49.18 19.96 -2.59
N ARG A 118 49.09 18.85 -1.87
CA ARG A 118 49.98 17.65 -1.85
C ARG A 118 49.83 16.85 -0.56
N SER A 119 49.38 15.64 -0.69
CA SER A 119 50.07 14.35 -0.55
C SER A 119 50.81 14.05 0.76
N ALA A 120 50.39 12.96 1.33
CA ALA A 120 51.10 11.82 1.91
C ALA A 120 51.53 11.80 3.38
N ALA A 121 51.22 10.67 3.94
CA ALA A 121 52.02 9.79 4.79
C ALA A 121 51.72 9.73 6.31
N ALA A 122 51.44 8.53 6.65
CA ALA A 122 51.27 7.89 7.94
C ALA A 122 52.35 8.27 9.01
N THR A 123 51.90 8.26 10.27
CA THR A 123 52.73 7.71 11.33
C THR A 123 51.87 7.23 12.52
N VAL A 124 52.18 6.03 12.92
CA VAL A 124 51.73 5.27 14.10
C VAL A 124 52.27 5.92 15.36
N ALA A 125 51.45 5.99 16.42
CA ALA A 125 51.98 6.04 17.80
C ALA A 125 51.05 5.30 18.77
N VAL A 126 51.68 4.48 19.56
CA VAL A 126 51.18 3.46 20.47
C VAL A 126 51.00 4.04 21.87
N ALA A 127 49.95 3.54 22.53
CA ALA A 127 49.74 3.22 23.95
C ALA A 127 49.64 4.38 24.96
N ASP A 128 48.62 4.36 25.79
CA ASP A 128 48.78 3.85 27.14
C ASP A 128 47.44 3.53 27.82
N THR A 129 47.47 2.52 28.64
CA THR A 129 46.45 1.81 29.34
C THR A 129 45.84 2.54 30.52
N ALA A 130 44.50 2.48 30.64
CA ALA A 130 43.87 2.48 31.95
C ALA A 130 42.67 1.53 31.96
N ALA A 131 42.79 0.52 32.82
CA ALA A 131 41.75 -0.49 33.05
C ALA A 131 40.57 0.11 33.79
N THR A 132 39.35 -0.05 33.21
CA THR A 132 38.09 -0.01 33.93
C THR A 132 37.32 -1.28 33.66
N ALA A 133 36.60 -1.73 34.69
CA ALA A 133 35.94 -3.01 34.79
C ALA A 133 34.90 -3.29 33.67
N PRO A 134 34.59 -4.57 33.37
CA PRO A 134 33.74 -4.91 32.25
C PRO A 134 32.28 -4.55 32.54
N ALA A 135 31.72 -3.73 31.69
CA ALA A 135 30.30 -3.58 31.53
C ALA A 135 29.75 -4.91 30.97
N VAL A 136 28.68 -5.37 31.54
CA VAL A 136 27.89 -6.49 31.02
C VAL A 136 27.41 -6.07 29.63
N VAL A 137 28.00 -6.68 28.62
CA VAL A 137 27.53 -6.56 27.25
C VAL A 137 26.34 -7.51 27.17
N ASP A 138 25.14 -6.94 27.02
CA ASP A 138 24.00 -7.67 26.47
C ASP A 138 24.44 -8.25 25.12
N PRO A 139 24.09 -9.48 24.81
CA PRO A 139 24.36 -10.02 23.48
C PRO A 139 23.56 -9.24 22.47
N GLU A 140 24.22 -8.39 21.68
CA GLU A 140 23.67 -7.87 20.44
C GLU A 140 23.12 -9.06 19.65
N VAL A 141 21.80 -9.13 19.54
CA VAL A 141 21.14 -10.00 18.58
C VAL A 141 21.54 -9.48 17.21
N PRO A 142 22.25 -10.25 16.36
CA PRO A 142 22.59 -9.75 15.05
C PRO A 142 21.30 -9.45 14.30
N SER A 143 21.10 -8.24 13.87
CA SER A 143 20.07 -7.89 12.90
C SER A 143 20.42 -8.58 11.59
N TRP A 144 19.92 -9.80 11.41
CA TRP A 144 20.08 -10.56 10.19
C TRP A 144 19.04 -10.06 9.19
N ARG A 145 19.44 -9.17 8.31
CA ARG A 145 18.73 -8.85 7.06
C ARG A 145 19.50 -9.45 5.88
N PRO A 146 19.28 -10.71 5.50
CA PRO A 146 20.00 -11.34 4.41
C PRO A 146 19.24 -11.26 3.09
N TRP A 147 18.93 -10.07 2.62
CA TRP A 147 18.68 -9.93 1.20
C TRP A 147 20.02 -9.58 0.55
N PRO A 148 20.56 -10.46 -0.35
CA PRO A 148 21.65 -10.03 -1.20
C PRO A 148 21.10 -8.84 -2.00
N THR A 149 21.76 -7.70 -1.89
CA THR A 149 21.50 -6.61 -2.80
C THR A 149 21.67 -7.15 -4.21
N ALA A 150 20.57 -7.34 -4.94
CA ALA A 150 20.57 -7.79 -6.35
C ALA A 150 21.45 -6.88 -7.22
N PHE A 151 21.81 -5.75 -6.67
CA PHE A 151 22.71 -4.75 -7.21
C PHE A 151 24.10 -5.28 -7.58
N ASP A 152 24.69 -6.17 -6.77
CA ASP A 152 26.05 -6.69 -7.06
C ASP A 152 26.08 -7.63 -8.25
N LEU A 153 25.06 -8.45 -8.43
CA LEU A 153 25.00 -9.39 -9.55
C LEU A 153 24.75 -8.66 -10.88
N ARG A 154 23.86 -7.66 -10.87
CA ARG A 154 23.53 -6.85 -12.05
C ARG A 154 24.69 -5.95 -12.45
N THR A 155 25.31 -5.28 -11.49
CA THR A 155 26.49 -4.46 -11.72
C THR A 155 27.66 -5.29 -12.29
N GLY A 156 27.87 -6.49 -11.75
CA GLY A 156 28.85 -7.44 -12.28
C GLY A 156 28.53 -7.90 -13.71
N LEU A 157 27.26 -8.21 -13.99
CA LEU A 157 26.81 -8.60 -15.34
C LEU A 157 26.88 -7.43 -16.34
N THR A 158 26.53 -6.22 -15.91
CA THR A 158 26.65 -5.01 -16.74
C THR A 158 28.11 -4.74 -17.10
N TYR A 159 29.03 -4.86 -16.13
CA TYR A 159 30.46 -4.67 -16.39
C TYR A 159 31.01 -5.71 -17.37
N VAL A 160 30.63 -7.00 -17.24
CA VAL A 160 30.99 -8.05 -18.20
C VAL A 160 30.40 -7.78 -19.57
N LYS A 161 29.16 -7.37 -19.66
CA LYS A 161 28.49 -6.95 -20.89
C LYS A 161 29.26 -5.82 -21.57
N ASP A 162 29.58 -4.73 -20.85
CA ASP A 162 30.24 -3.56 -21.42
C ASP A 162 31.66 -3.89 -21.90
N LEU A 163 32.37 -4.78 -21.18
CA LEU A 163 33.68 -5.27 -21.63
C LEU A 163 33.57 -6.10 -22.90
N ILE A 164 32.60 -7.00 -22.99
CA ILE A 164 32.37 -7.83 -24.19
C ILE A 164 31.90 -6.93 -25.35
N THR A 165 30.97 -5.99 -25.10
CA THR A 165 30.49 -5.04 -26.10
C THR A 165 31.63 -4.22 -26.65
N SER A 166 32.51 -3.66 -25.82
CA SER A 166 33.68 -2.88 -26.28
C SER A 166 34.67 -3.69 -27.12
N VAL A 167 34.85 -4.98 -26.82
CA VAL A 167 35.70 -5.88 -27.63
C VAL A 167 35.04 -6.20 -28.96
N VAL A 168 33.72 -6.48 -28.97
CA VAL A 168 32.96 -6.76 -30.21
C VAL A 168 32.91 -5.52 -31.10
N ASP A 169 32.60 -4.35 -30.55
CA ASP A 169 32.59 -3.09 -31.29
C ASP A 169 33.95 -2.79 -31.89
N ALA A 170 35.04 -3.05 -31.18
CA ALA A 170 36.39 -2.86 -31.71
C ALA A 170 36.70 -3.79 -32.90
N VAL A 171 36.16 -5.03 -32.90
CA VAL A 171 36.34 -6.00 -34.00
C VAL A 171 35.46 -5.64 -35.20
N PHE A 172 34.22 -5.20 -34.98
CA PHE A 172 33.26 -4.88 -36.05
C PHE A 172 33.26 -3.41 -36.47
N ARG A 173 33.99 -2.53 -35.76
CA ARG A 173 34.12 -1.11 -36.09
C ARG A 173 34.42 -0.78 -37.56
N PRO A 174 35.18 -1.61 -38.31
CA PRO A 174 35.35 -1.36 -39.76
C PRO A 174 34.06 -1.50 -40.57
N PHE A 175 33.04 -2.19 -40.02
CA PHE A 175 31.75 -2.41 -40.70
C PHE A 175 30.68 -1.43 -40.22
N THR A 176 30.87 -0.81 -39.05
CA THR A 176 29.89 0.10 -38.40
C THR A 176 30.30 1.57 -38.49
N ALA A 177 31.56 1.89 -38.74
CA ALA A 177 32.06 3.27 -38.87
C ALA A 177 31.78 3.86 -40.27
N GLY A 178 31.10 4.97 -40.30
CA GLY A 178 30.71 5.87 -41.37
C GLY A 178 30.98 5.46 -42.80
N ALA A 179 29.98 5.49 -43.64
CA ALA A 179 29.97 5.02 -45.02
C ALA A 179 31.23 5.45 -45.83
N PRO A 180 32.02 4.54 -46.37
CA PRO A 180 33.01 4.86 -47.36
C PRO A 180 32.33 5.35 -48.64
N ALA A 181 33.07 6.15 -49.44
CA ALA A 181 32.56 6.69 -50.69
C ALA A 181 31.99 5.60 -51.64
N PRO A 182 30.96 5.90 -52.38
CA PRO A 182 30.22 4.96 -53.19
C PRO A 182 31.09 4.26 -54.22
N SER A 183 31.03 2.93 -54.22
CA SER A 183 31.48 2.11 -55.33
C SER A 183 30.41 2.02 -56.43
N ALA A 184 30.81 1.60 -57.61
CA ALA A 184 30.00 1.70 -58.82
C ALA A 184 28.81 0.70 -58.91
N ASP A 185 28.48 -0.08 -57.91
CA ASP A 185 27.38 -1.08 -57.94
C ASP A 185 26.23 -0.72 -56.97
N PRO A 186 25.12 -0.16 -57.50
CA PRO A 186 23.99 0.25 -56.67
C PRO A 186 23.30 -0.89 -55.94
N ALA A 187 23.33 -2.12 -56.42
CA ALA A 187 22.68 -3.27 -55.82
C ALA A 187 23.46 -3.78 -54.60
N ALA A 188 24.77 -3.73 -54.64
CA ALA A 188 25.61 -4.08 -53.50
C ALA A 188 25.44 -3.07 -52.34
N TRP A 189 25.26 -1.81 -52.65
CA TRP A 189 25.00 -0.76 -51.67
C TRP A 189 23.60 -0.89 -51.06
N GLY A 190 22.58 -1.22 -51.87
CA GLY A 190 21.25 -1.50 -51.35
C GLY A 190 21.23 -2.69 -50.40
N LEU A 191 21.97 -3.77 -50.74
CA LEU A 191 22.09 -4.92 -49.83
C LEU A 191 22.87 -4.58 -48.56
N LEU A 192 23.94 -3.84 -48.63
CA LEU A 192 24.73 -3.41 -47.47
C LEU A 192 23.93 -2.44 -46.56
N ALA A 193 23.18 -1.52 -47.15
CA ALA A 193 22.31 -0.63 -46.43
C ALA A 193 21.18 -1.43 -45.71
N TRP A 194 20.59 -2.43 -46.39
CA TRP A 194 19.61 -3.32 -45.82
C TRP A 194 20.21 -4.17 -44.67
N VAL A 195 21.40 -4.81 -44.89
CA VAL A 195 22.06 -5.59 -43.83
C VAL A 195 22.42 -4.69 -42.64
N ARG A 196 22.85 -3.46 -42.87
CA ARG A 196 23.16 -2.52 -41.79
C ARG A 196 21.90 -2.19 -40.99
N ARG A 197 20.81 -1.84 -41.65
CA ARG A 197 19.54 -1.48 -41.00
C ARG A 197 18.95 -2.66 -40.20
N GLU A 198 18.96 -3.88 -40.73
CA GLU A 198 18.33 -5.04 -40.13
C GLU A 198 19.20 -5.73 -39.07
N PHE A 199 20.54 -5.66 -39.16
CA PHE A 199 21.44 -6.41 -38.28
C PHE A 199 22.43 -5.52 -37.50
N PHE A 200 22.52 -4.26 -37.82
CA PHE A 200 23.38 -3.30 -37.11
C PHE A 200 22.65 -1.98 -36.92
N ASN A 201 21.38 -2.08 -36.59
CA ASN A 201 20.59 -0.92 -36.26
C ASN A 201 21.18 -0.17 -35.05
N SER A 202 20.97 1.14 -34.99
CA SER A 202 21.41 1.99 -33.90
C SER A 202 20.37 2.01 -32.82
N THR A 203 20.77 1.85 -31.56
CA THR A 203 19.89 2.06 -30.44
C THR A 203 19.47 3.53 -30.34
N PRO A 204 18.21 3.86 -30.05
CA PRO A 204 17.78 5.22 -29.78
C PRO A 204 18.73 5.95 -28.82
N SER A 205 19.05 7.20 -29.09
CA SER A 205 20.06 7.94 -28.33
C SER A 205 19.61 9.36 -27.99
N PRO A 206 20.00 9.89 -26.80
CA PRO A 206 19.71 11.27 -26.46
C PRO A 206 20.35 12.25 -27.42
N VAL A 207 19.64 13.33 -27.79
CA VAL A 207 20.20 14.43 -28.59
C VAL A 207 21.37 15.09 -27.84
N ALA A 208 22.33 15.58 -28.57
CA ALA A 208 23.59 16.10 -28.02
C ALA A 208 23.41 17.32 -27.10
N ASN A 209 22.34 18.09 -27.29
CA ASN A 209 22.03 19.26 -26.47
C ASN A 209 20.62 19.10 -25.86
N PRO A 210 20.45 19.28 -24.54
CA PRO A 210 19.14 19.32 -23.92
C PRO A 210 18.24 20.38 -24.58
N LEU A 211 17.00 20.03 -24.86
CA LEU A 211 16.03 20.97 -25.40
C LEU A 211 15.48 21.84 -24.25
N PRO A 212 15.25 23.16 -24.50
CA PRO A 212 14.72 24.05 -23.46
C PRO A 212 13.29 23.67 -23.09
N HIS A 213 12.95 23.80 -21.84
CA HIS A 213 11.59 23.69 -21.33
C HIS A 213 10.94 25.08 -21.25
N THR A 214 9.63 25.16 -21.40
CA THR A 214 8.87 26.42 -21.34
C THR A 214 7.71 26.28 -20.38
N GLN A 215 7.69 27.13 -19.33
CA GLN A 215 6.56 27.23 -18.42
C GLN A 215 5.53 28.21 -18.96
N SER A 216 4.26 27.88 -18.79
CA SER A 216 3.12 28.73 -19.14
C SER A 216 1.93 28.42 -18.22
N LEU A 217 0.93 29.32 -18.24
CA LEU A 217 -0.34 29.09 -17.58
C LEU A 217 -1.37 28.65 -18.63
N THR A 218 -2.20 27.68 -18.28
CA THR A 218 -3.37 27.30 -19.08
C THR A 218 -4.45 28.39 -19.00
N VAL A 219 -5.48 28.27 -19.80
CA VAL A 219 -6.64 29.20 -19.77
C VAL A 219 -7.32 29.18 -18.40
N ASP A 220 -7.31 28.04 -17.72
CA ASP A 220 -7.91 27.84 -16.40
C ASP A 220 -6.95 28.20 -15.26
N GLY A 221 -5.73 28.66 -15.58
CA GLY A 221 -4.75 29.14 -14.60
C GLY A 221 -3.79 28.08 -14.06
N GLU A 222 -3.86 26.85 -14.56
CA GLU A 222 -2.93 25.79 -14.18
C GLU A 222 -1.52 26.05 -14.71
N VAL A 223 -0.52 25.71 -13.93
CA VAL A 223 0.89 25.77 -14.33
C VAL A 223 1.25 24.54 -15.17
N VAL A 224 1.84 24.76 -16.34
CA VAL A 224 2.35 23.66 -17.18
C VAL A 224 3.76 23.96 -17.67
N VAL A 225 4.59 22.94 -17.72
CA VAL A 225 5.93 22.98 -18.32
C VAL A 225 5.92 22.09 -19.55
N THR A 226 6.26 22.64 -20.69
CA THR A 226 6.33 21.92 -21.98
C THR A 226 7.75 21.79 -22.43
N GLY A 227 8.09 20.67 -23.07
CA GLY A 227 9.40 20.38 -23.59
C GLY A 227 9.37 19.20 -24.55
N ASN A 228 10.53 18.59 -24.76
CA ASN A 228 10.66 17.39 -25.57
C ASN A 228 11.65 16.43 -24.89
N VAL A 229 11.38 15.14 -24.94
CA VAL A 229 12.20 14.07 -24.37
C VAL A 229 13.63 14.09 -24.94
N GLY A 230 13.78 14.54 -26.16
CA GLY A 230 15.09 14.76 -26.78
C GLY A 230 15.84 13.46 -27.05
N VAL A 231 15.19 12.52 -27.71
CA VAL A 231 15.77 11.26 -28.19
C VAL A 231 15.62 11.21 -29.69
N GLU A 232 16.65 10.72 -30.37
CA GLU A 232 16.64 10.50 -31.81
C GLU A 232 17.15 9.09 -32.15
N ASP A 233 16.67 8.57 -33.23
CA ASP A 233 17.21 7.37 -33.86
C ASP A 233 18.08 7.72 -35.08
N ALA A 234 19.30 7.15 -35.11
CA ALA A 234 20.29 7.46 -36.17
C ALA A 234 19.94 6.81 -37.50
N ASP A 235 19.15 5.76 -37.52
CA ASP A 235 18.68 5.06 -38.72
C ASP A 235 17.31 5.60 -39.18
N GLY A 236 16.70 6.50 -38.40
CA GLY A 236 15.43 7.17 -38.65
C GLY A 236 14.20 6.31 -38.40
N ASP A 237 14.32 5.37 -37.50
CA ASP A 237 13.24 4.51 -37.10
C ASP A 237 12.23 5.28 -36.24
N GLU A 238 10.95 4.88 -36.31
CA GLU A 238 9.87 5.51 -35.57
C GLU A 238 9.99 5.15 -34.08
N LEU A 239 10.00 6.19 -33.24
CA LEU A 239 10.13 6.05 -31.79
C LEU A 239 8.76 6.07 -31.10
N THR A 240 8.62 5.22 -30.12
CA THR A 240 7.49 5.23 -29.16
C THR A 240 7.95 5.70 -27.80
N TYR A 241 7.07 6.39 -27.07
CA TYR A 241 7.38 7.00 -25.78
C TYR A 241 6.37 6.52 -24.73
N THR A 242 6.87 5.96 -23.63
CA THR A 242 6.05 5.50 -22.51
C THR A 242 6.58 6.09 -21.22
N VAL A 243 5.76 6.80 -20.47
CA VAL A 243 6.12 7.30 -19.13
C VAL A 243 6.15 6.12 -18.16
N ILE A 244 7.20 6.07 -17.34
CA ILE A 244 7.39 5.02 -16.33
C ILE A 244 7.09 5.60 -14.96
N GLY A 245 6.00 5.13 -14.35
CA GLY A 245 5.50 5.64 -13.07
C GLY A 245 5.01 7.08 -13.17
N ARG A 246 5.06 7.78 -12.05
CA ARG A 246 4.75 9.21 -11.95
C ARG A 246 6.02 10.04 -11.74
N PRO A 247 6.00 11.36 -11.99
CA PRO A 247 7.08 12.25 -11.56
C PRO A 247 7.34 12.10 -10.06
N LEU A 248 8.61 12.18 -9.68
CA LEU A 248 9.09 11.82 -8.34
C LEU A 248 8.41 12.64 -7.22
N ASN A 249 8.20 13.94 -7.47
CA ASN A 249 7.62 14.87 -6.50
C ASN A 249 6.11 15.07 -6.72
N GLY A 250 5.40 14.06 -7.24
CA GLY A 250 3.94 14.04 -7.30
C GLY A 250 3.29 14.84 -8.43
N GLY A 251 4.05 15.38 -9.39
CA GLY A 251 3.50 15.98 -10.59
C GLY A 251 2.88 14.96 -11.56
N THR A 252 2.31 15.44 -12.67
CA THR A 252 1.80 14.59 -13.75
C THR A 252 2.47 14.94 -15.07
N VAL A 253 2.66 13.96 -15.96
CA VAL A 253 3.25 14.18 -17.27
C VAL A 253 2.56 13.36 -18.34
N THR A 254 2.40 13.96 -19.52
CA THR A 254 1.97 13.27 -20.74
C THR A 254 3.01 13.49 -21.82
N VAL A 255 3.28 12.44 -22.62
CA VAL A 255 4.25 12.49 -23.72
C VAL A 255 3.53 12.15 -25.01
N ALA A 256 3.70 13.00 -26.03
CA ALA A 256 3.13 12.81 -27.36
C ALA A 256 4.03 11.89 -28.23
N ALA A 257 3.49 11.40 -29.35
CA ALA A 257 4.20 10.52 -30.27
C ALA A 257 5.48 11.13 -30.90
N ASP A 258 5.60 12.46 -30.91
CA ASP A 258 6.78 13.21 -31.39
C ASP A 258 7.81 13.47 -30.27
N GLY A 259 7.60 12.89 -29.07
CA GLY A 259 8.43 13.10 -27.91
C GLY A 259 8.18 14.43 -27.19
N GLY A 260 7.23 15.25 -27.65
CA GLY A 260 6.78 16.44 -26.93
C GLY A 260 6.11 16.06 -25.61
N PHE A 261 6.43 16.75 -24.50
CA PHE A 261 5.79 16.49 -23.22
C PHE A 261 5.09 17.72 -22.65
N VAL A 262 4.07 17.45 -21.84
CA VAL A 262 3.40 18.43 -20.98
C VAL A 262 3.46 17.91 -19.55
N TYR A 263 4.20 18.61 -18.71
CA TYR A 263 4.32 18.34 -17.27
C TYR A 263 3.46 19.35 -16.50
N ARG A 264 2.70 18.85 -15.50
CA ARG A 264 1.95 19.66 -14.54
C ARG A 264 2.50 19.41 -13.14
N PRO A 265 3.09 20.42 -12.51
CA PRO A 265 3.48 20.31 -11.10
C PRO A 265 2.26 20.19 -10.20
N MET A 266 2.42 19.57 -9.02
CA MET A 266 1.43 19.71 -7.97
C MET A 266 1.32 21.15 -7.48
N ASN A 267 0.18 21.53 -6.88
CA ASN A 267 -0.11 22.89 -6.42
C ASN A 267 0.97 23.46 -5.52
N ALA A 268 1.48 22.70 -4.57
CA ALA A 268 2.55 23.11 -3.66
C ALA A 268 3.83 23.50 -4.41
N MET A 269 4.25 22.69 -5.39
CA MET A 269 5.41 23.00 -6.24
C MET A 269 5.12 24.14 -7.21
N ALA A 270 3.91 24.26 -7.74
CA ALA A 270 3.51 25.40 -8.56
C ALA A 270 3.58 26.72 -7.77
N ALA A 271 3.23 26.69 -6.48
CA ALA A 271 3.29 27.86 -5.60
C ALA A 271 4.73 28.25 -5.23
N LEU A 272 5.54 27.28 -4.81
CA LEU A 272 6.90 27.52 -4.29
C LEU A 272 7.96 27.63 -5.40
N GLY A 273 7.78 26.90 -6.50
CA GLY A 273 8.82 26.57 -7.46
C GLY A 273 9.60 25.33 -7.02
N GLY A 274 10.56 24.91 -7.85
CA GLY A 274 11.41 23.76 -7.55
C GLY A 274 11.74 22.93 -8.78
N THR A 275 12.19 21.69 -8.55
CA THR A 275 12.50 20.74 -9.62
C THR A 275 11.78 19.44 -9.42
N ASP A 276 11.39 18.79 -10.52
CA ASP A 276 10.86 17.43 -10.52
C ASP A 276 11.51 16.59 -11.60
N THR A 277 11.43 15.28 -11.48
CA THR A 277 11.98 14.35 -12.45
C THR A 277 10.99 13.27 -12.82
N PHE A 278 10.98 12.91 -14.09
CA PHE A 278 10.21 11.77 -14.60
C PHE A 278 11.03 10.96 -15.61
N THR A 279 10.69 9.69 -15.73
CA THR A 279 11.38 8.77 -16.64
C THR A 279 10.49 8.36 -17.79
N VAL A 280 11.05 8.38 -19.00
CA VAL A 280 10.39 7.96 -20.23
C VAL A 280 11.17 6.80 -20.83
N LEU A 281 10.48 5.69 -21.09
CA LEU A 281 10.99 4.61 -21.93
C LEU A 281 10.78 5.00 -23.39
N VAL A 282 11.87 5.02 -24.15
CA VAL A 282 11.85 5.29 -25.59
C VAL A 282 12.23 4.02 -26.32
N SER A 283 11.44 3.63 -27.32
CA SER A 283 11.61 2.37 -28.03
C SER A 283 11.37 2.52 -29.53
N ASP A 284 12.19 1.85 -30.33
CA ASP A 284 12.05 1.65 -31.79
C ASP A 284 11.50 0.25 -32.13
N GLU A 285 11.09 -0.54 -31.15
CA GLU A 285 10.62 -1.94 -31.31
C GLU A 285 9.55 -2.10 -32.39
N HIS A 286 8.72 -1.08 -32.62
CA HIS A 286 7.64 -1.11 -33.61
C HIS A 286 8.11 -0.79 -35.04
N ALA A 287 9.37 -0.40 -35.23
CA ALA A 287 9.92 -0.07 -36.55
C ALA A 287 10.15 -1.29 -37.46
N GLY A 288 9.83 -2.49 -37.02
CA GLY A 288 9.94 -3.72 -37.76
C GLY A 288 11.00 -4.68 -37.20
N LEU A 289 11.28 -5.77 -37.91
CA LEU A 289 12.28 -6.74 -37.46
C LEU A 289 13.69 -6.19 -37.73
N HIS A 290 14.40 -5.80 -36.70
CA HIS A 290 15.77 -5.33 -36.72
C HIS A 290 16.55 -5.84 -35.51
N VAL A 291 17.88 -5.72 -35.55
CA VAL A 291 18.78 -6.20 -34.51
C VAL A 291 19.88 -5.15 -34.24
N HIS A 292 20.06 -4.77 -33.00
CA HIS A 292 21.08 -3.85 -32.54
C HIS A 292 22.44 -4.54 -32.38
N GLY A 293 23.10 -4.83 -33.52
CA GLY A 293 24.37 -5.51 -33.56
C GLY A 293 24.29 -6.99 -33.12
N LEU A 294 25.47 -7.60 -32.95
CA LEU A 294 25.54 -9.04 -32.67
C LEU A 294 24.87 -9.42 -31.32
N PHE A 295 24.93 -8.54 -30.34
CA PHE A 295 24.29 -8.77 -29.02
C PHE A 295 22.78 -8.63 -29.08
N GLY A 296 22.22 -7.83 -29.97
CA GLY A 296 20.78 -7.75 -30.20
C GLY A 296 20.18 -9.08 -30.60
N LEU A 297 20.97 -10.04 -31.12
CA LEU A 297 20.50 -11.42 -31.36
C LEU A 297 20.10 -12.15 -30.06
N LEU A 298 20.55 -11.68 -28.91
CA LEU A 298 20.17 -12.25 -27.63
C LEU A 298 18.67 -12.03 -27.31
N LYS A 299 18.01 -11.05 -27.94
CA LYS A 299 16.56 -10.86 -27.78
C LYS A 299 15.72 -12.11 -28.19
N PHE A 300 16.29 -12.99 -29.01
CA PHE A 300 15.67 -14.25 -29.38
C PHE A 300 15.97 -15.40 -28.42
N VAL A 301 16.73 -15.17 -27.36
CA VAL A 301 17.03 -16.14 -26.31
C VAL A 301 16.30 -15.71 -25.03
N PRO A 302 15.10 -16.23 -24.76
CA PRO A 302 14.31 -15.83 -23.60
C PRO A 302 15.12 -15.89 -22.29
N ILE A 303 14.84 -15.03 -21.33
CA ILE A 303 15.49 -14.94 -20.02
C ILE A 303 16.96 -14.51 -20.12
N VAL A 304 17.81 -15.29 -20.80
CA VAL A 304 19.25 -14.98 -20.90
C VAL A 304 19.48 -13.69 -21.70
N GLY A 305 18.69 -13.48 -22.75
CA GLY A 305 18.74 -12.24 -23.55
C GLY A 305 18.39 -11.03 -22.71
N GLU A 306 17.27 -11.06 -22.02
CA GLU A 306 16.82 -9.96 -21.15
C GLU A 306 17.79 -9.70 -19.98
N LEU A 307 18.42 -10.74 -19.45
CA LEU A 307 19.40 -10.59 -18.36
C LEU A 307 20.71 -9.94 -18.83
N LEU A 308 21.19 -10.28 -20.03
CA LEU A 308 22.48 -9.82 -20.56
C LEU A 308 22.38 -8.55 -21.40
N TYR A 309 21.27 -8.37 -22.12
CA TYR A 309 21.01 -7.25 -23.01
C TYR A 309 19.51 -6.88 -22.99
N PRO A 310 19.05 -6.21 -21.92
CA PRO A 310 17.65 -5.87 -21.74
C PRO A 310 17.06 -5.14 -22.94
N GLY A 311 15.86 -5.57 -23.38
CA GLY A 311 15.19 -5.02 -24.54
C GLY A 311 15.91 -5.23 -25.87
N GLY A 312 17.02 -5.98 -25.91
CA GLY A 312 17.77 -6.23 -27.16
C GLY A 312 18.41 -5.00 -27.81
N GLY A 313 18.46 -3.86 -27.12
CA GLY A 313 18.88 -2.56 -27.64
C GLY A 313 17.76 -1.71 -28.20
N ASP A 314 16.56 -2.27 -28.34
CA ASP A 314 15.37 -1.60 -28.88
C ASP A 314 14.85 -0.48 -27.94
N ARG A 315 15.32 -0.41 -26.70
CA ARG A 315 14.74 0.44 -25.65
C ARG A 315 15.81 1.17 -24.84
N ILE A 316 15.54 2.42 -24.51
CA ILE A 316 16.36 3.21 -23.57
C ILE A 316 15.45 3.93 -22.58
N GLU A 317 15.96 4.12 -21.38
CA GLU A 317 15.34 5.00 -20.38
C GLU A 317 15.90 6.41 -20.48
N ARG A 318 15.03 7.40 -20.39
CA ARG A 318 15.40 8.80 -20.38
C ARG A 318 14.77 9.50 -19.19
N THR A 319 15.57 9.91 -18.22
CA THR A 319 15.14 10.76 -17.11
C THR A 319 15.22 12.22 -17.53
N ILE A 320 14.13 12.93 -17.33
CA ILE A 320 13.95 14.36 -17.63
C ILE A 320 13.80 15.09 -16.30
N THR A 321 14.57 16.14 -16.11
CA THR A 321 14.40 17.08 -14.98
C THR A 321 13.72 18.33 -15.51
N VAL A 322 12.63 18.72 -14.88
CA VAL A 322 11.91 19.96 -15.15
C VAL A 322 12.08 20.93 -14.00
N THR A 323 12.19 22.22 -14.31
CA THR A 323 12.23 23.30 -13.32
C THR A 323 10.93 24.05 -13.40
N VAL A 324 10.33 24.33 -12.24
CA VAL A 324 9.09 25.09 -12.06
C VAL A 324 9.41 26.42 -11.43
N GLU A 325 9.04 27.51 -12.08
CA GLU A 325 9.11 28.86 -11.50
C GLU A 325 7.88 29.12 -10.65
N PRO A 326 8.00 29.77 -9.48
CA PRO A 326 6.89 29.96 -8.56
C PRO A 326 5.79 30.87 -9.13
N VAL A 327 4.54 30.50 -8.85
CA VAL A 327 3.34 31.23 -9.22
C VAL A 327 2.54 31.62 -7.99
N ALA A 328 2.26 32.91 -7.81
CA ALA A 328 1.52 33.40 -6.66
C ALA A 328 0.01 33.16 -6.78
N GLY A 329 -0.64 32.88 -5.63
CA GLY A 329 -2.10 32.79 -5.54
C GLY A 329 -2.68 31.40 -5.76
N ILE A 330 -1.85 30.39 -5.73
CA ILE A 330 -2.30 28.98 -5.70
C ILE A 330 -2.97 28.70 -4.35
N ASP A 331 -4.13 28.07 -4.38
CA ASP A 331 -4.87 27.66 -3.19
C ASP A 331 -4.30 26.33 -2.65
N LEU A 332 -3.95 26.31 -1.36
CA LEU A 332 -3.36 25.17 -0.68
C LEU A 332 -4.20 24.69 0.50
N THR A 333 -5.48 25.09 0.54
CA THR A 333 -6.44 24.69 1.59
C THR A 333 -7.05 23.31 1.31
N PHE A 334 -7.59 22.71 2.37
CA PHE A 334 -8.44 21.52 2.30
C PHE A 334 -9.91 21.90 2.53
N PRO A 335 -10.87 21.05 2.15
CA PRO A 335 -12.29 21.23 2.52
C PRO A 335 -12.48 21.35 4.03
N ASP A 336 -13.49 22.12 4.46
CA ASP A 336 -13.78 22.31 5.89
C ASP A 336 -14.13 21.00 6.61
N GLU A 337 -14.72 20.04 5.88
CA GLU A 337 -15.11 18.72 6.41
C GLU A 337 -13.99 17.67 6.27
N PHE A 338 -12.76 18.06 5.96
CA PHE A 338 -11.66 17.10 5.79
C PHE A 338 -11.26 16.46 7.12
N HIS A 339 -11.15 15.11 7.13
CA HIS A 339 -10.81 14.36 8.33
C HIS A 339 -9.29 14.23 8.49
N TRP A 340 -8.79 14.77 9.60
CA TRP A 340 -7.39 14.62 10.01
C TRP A 340 -7.29 13.63 11.15
N GLY A 341 -6.53 12.56 10.96
CA GLY A 341 -6.48 11.46 11.92
C GLY A 341 -5.10 10.93 12.23
N VAL A 342 -5.07 10.17 13.31
CA VAL A 342 -3.99 9.25 13.69
C VAL A 342 -4.57 7.87 13.94
N ALA A 343 -3.72 6.85 13.93
CA ALA A 343 -4.15 5.47 14.11
C ALA A 343 -3.25 4.69 15.07
N HIS A 344 -3.81 3.64 15.67
CA HIS A 344 -3.09 2.49 16.18
C HIS A 344 -3.95 1.22 16.07
N SER A 345 -3.34 0.03 16.12
CA SER A 345 -4.06 -1.23 16.23
C SER A 345 -4.06 -1.74 17.67
N GLY A 346 -5.03 -2.58 18.00
CA GLY A 346 -5.18 -3.10 19.35
C GLY A 346 -3.95 -3.89 19.80
N PHE A 347 -3.63 -5.00 19.16
CA PHE A 347 -2.54 -5.89 19.57
C PHE A 347 -1.17 -5.19 19.59
N GLN A 348 -0.89 -4.33 18.61
CA GLN A 348 0.40 -3.65 18.50
C GLN A 348 0.61 -2.61 19.61
N ALA A 349 -0.45 -1.93 20.06
CA ALA A 349 -0.33 -0.75 20.91
C ALA A 349 -0.89 -0.92 22.34
N GLU A 350 -1.86 -1.82 22.58
CA GLU A 350 -2.57 -1.91 23.86
C GLU A 350 -1.70 -2.44 24.99
N GLY A 351 -0.86 -3.44 24.71
CA GLY A 351 0.02 -4.05 25.71
C GLY A 351 1.09 -3.08 26.21
N GLY A 352 1.63 -3.37 27.41
CA GLY A 352 2.70 -2.57 28.00
C GLY A 352 2.81 -2.77 29.52
N PRO A 353 3.82 -2.15 30.15
CA PRO A 353 3.99 -2.17 31.60
C PRO A 353 2.75 -1.64 32.32
N GLY A 354 2.09 -2.47 33.09
CA GLY A 354 0.85 -2.11 33.80
C GLY A 354 -0.42 -2.08 32.94
N SER A 355 -0.28 -2.40 31.65
CA SER A 355 -1.39 -2.53 30.71
C SER A 355 -1.66 -4.01 30.41
N PRO A 356 -2.93 -4.45 30.30
CA PRO A 356 -3.23 -5.84 30.02
C PRO A 356 -2.85 -6.23 28.60
N VAL A 357 -2.26 -7.42 28.48
CA VAL A 357 -2.03 -8.07 27.19
C VAL A 357 -3.16 -9.03 26.87
N ASP A 358 -3.29 -9.45 25.61
CA ASP A 358 -4.34 -10.38 25.19
C ASP A 358 -3.83 -11.81 24.95
N PRO A 359 -3.88 -12.70 25.95
CA PRO A 359 -3.42 -14.07 25.81
C PRO A 359 -4.36 -14.96 24.97
N ALA A 360 -5.54 -14.49 24.61
CA ALA A 360 -6.47 -15.21 23.75
C ALA A 360 -6.20 -14.97 22.25
N SER A 361 -5.30 -14.05 21.92
CA SER A 361 -4.87 -13.77 20.55
C SER A 361 -3.87 -14.83 20.03
N ASP A 362 -3.99 -15.15 18.75
CA ASP A 362 -3.06 -16.02 18.01
C ASP A 362 -1.64 -15.43 17.94
N TRP A 363 -1.54 -14.11 17.78
CA TRP A 363 -0.27 -13.38 17.78
C TRP A 363 0.40 -13.42 19.16
N TYR A 364 -0.36 -13.31 20.26
CA TYR A 364 0.21 -13.47 21.60
C TYR A 364 0.88 -14.85 21.73
N ARG A 365 0.19 -15.90 21.31
CA ARG A 365 0.72 -17.26 21.32
C ARG A 365 1.94 -17.43 20.42
N TRP A 366 1.96 -16.74 19.27
CA TRP A 366 3.04 -16.78 18.29
C TRP A 366 4.33 -16.14 18.80
N VAL A 367 4.24 -14.92 19.34
CA VAL A 367 5.43 -14.19 19.84
C VAL A 367 5.98 -14.77 21.14
N HIS A 368 5.17 -15.54 21.87
CA HIS A 368 5.60 -16.24 23.09
C HIS A 368 6.11 -17.66 22.85
N ASP A 369 6.06 -18.17 21.60
CA ASP A 369 6.60 -19.50 21.33
C ASP A 369 8.14 -19.51 21.48
N PRO A 370 8.67 -20.39 22.35
CA PRO A 370 10.12 -20.42 22.60
C PRO A 370 10.95 -20.75 21.37
N LEU A 371 10.39 -21.48 20.39
CA LEU A 371 11.09 -21.83 19.16
C LEU A 371 11.14 -20.64 18.19
N ASN A 372 10.03 -19.92 18.04
CA ASN A 372 10.00 -18.71 17.22
C ASN A 372 10.99 -17.66 17.74
N ARG A 373 11.03 -17.46 19.07
CA ARG A 373 12.00 -16.56 19.72
C ARG A 373 13.43 -17.03 19.55
N LEU A 374 13.70 -18.33 19.74
CA LEU A 374 15.04 -18.90 19.58
C LEU A 374 15.56 -18.78 18.14
N LEU A 375 14.67 -18.87 17.16
CA LEU A 375 15.00 -18.78 15.74
C LEU A 375 15.04 -17.32 15.25
N GLY A 376 14.72 -16.32 16.10
CA GLY A 376 14.67 -14.92 15.71
C GLY A 376 13.58 -14.62 14.67
N LEU A 377 12.44 -15.32 14.74
CA LEU A 377 11.29 -15.11 13.86
C LEU A 377 10.37 -14.00 14.38
N VAL A 378 10.60 -13.54 15.61
CA VAL A 378 9.80 -12.48 16.28
C VAL A 378 10.75 -11.57 17.04
N GLY A 379 10.57 -10.25 16.88
CA GLY A 379 11.42 -9.21 17.43
C GLY A 379 10.96 -8.62 18.76
N GLY A 380 9.73 -8.91 19.20
CA GLY A 380 9.18 -8.29 20.43
C GLY A 380 8.03 -9.07 21.03
N VAL A 381 7.55 -8.59 22.17
CA VAL A 381 6.38 -9.11 22.87
C VAL A 381 5.51 -7.94 23.34
N PRO A 382 4.16 -8.07 23.37
CA PRO A 382 3.25 -6.96 23.68
C PRO A 382 3.41 -6.39 25.10
N GLU A 383 4.03 -7.12 26.05
CA GLU A 383 4.33 -6.61 27.39
C GLU A 383 5.28 -5.40 27.40
N ASN A 384 6.02 -5.19 26.30
CA ASN A 384 6.94 -4.06 26.13
C ASN A 384 6.30 -2.91 25.32
N GLY A 385 5.03 -2.99 25.03
CA GLY A 385 4.31 -2.02 24.22
C GLY A 385 4.01 -0.71 24.92
N PRO A 386 3.38 0.22 24.21
CA PRO A 386 3.12 1.59 24.68
C PRO A 386 1.94 1.71 25.65
N GLY A 387 1.16 0.63 25.86
CA GLY A 387 0.09 0.61 26.88
C GLY A 387 -1.14 1.45 26.52
N ALA A 388 -1.49 1.54 25.24
CA ALA A 388 -2.65 2.31 24.80
C ALA A 388 -3.96 1.87 25.46
N TYR A 389 -4.08 0.61 25.92
CA TYR A 389 -5.24 0.14 26.67
C TYR A 389 -5.53 0.98 27.93
N VAL A 390 -4.52 1.46 28.63
CA VAL A 390 -4.69 2.28 29.85
C VAL A 390 -4.49 3.78 29.59
N SER A 391 -3.88 4.17 28.47
CA SER A 391 -3.51 5.55 28.15
C SER A 391 -4.49 6.25 27.20
N TYR A 392 -5.56 5.58 26.77
CA TYR A 392 -6.48 6.04 25.72
C TYR A 392 -7.04 7.45 25.95
N GLU A 393 -7.33 7.85 27.20
CA GLU A 393 -7.88 9.17 27.52
C GLU A 393 -6.82 10.28 27.33
N SER A 394 -5.58 10.02 27.77
CA SER A 394 -4.47 10.96 27.53
C SER A 394 -4.06 11.00 26.07
N ASP A 395 -4.10 9.86 25.35
CA ASP A 395 -3.79 9.77 23.94
C ASP A 395 -4.83 10.53 23.08
N ALA A 396 -6.12 10.42 23.43
CA ALA A 396 -7.17 11.22 22.81
C ALA A 396 -6.98 12.73 23.02
N ALA A 397 -6.58 13.14 24.24
CA ALA A 397 -6.27 14.54 24.52
C ALA A 397 -5.09 15.06 23.69
N LEU A 398 -3.99 14.32 23.61
CA LEU A 398 -2.83 14.68 22.79
C LEU A 398 -3.17 14.75 21.29
N ALA A 399 -3.91 13.79 20.78
CA ALA A 399 -4.36 13.78 19.39
C ALA A 399 -5.18 15.03 19.05
N ARG A 400 -6.09 15.44 19.94
CA ARG A 400 -6.91 16.63 19.75
C ARG A 400 -6.16 17.93 19.98
N ASP A 401 -5.52 18.08 21.15
CA ASP A 401 -5.02 19.36 21.62
C ASP A 401 -3.65 19.71 21.04
N GLU A 402 -2.78 18.73 20.81
CA GLU A 402 -1.44 18.97 20.28
C GLU A 402 -1.35 18.76 18.75
N LEU A 403 -2.02 17.72 18.23
CA LEU A 403 -1.96 17.41 16.81
C LEU A 403 -3.10 18.04 16.00
N GLY A 404 -4.16 18.57 16.66
CA GLY A 404 -5.29 19.18 15.96
C GLY A 404 -6.16 18.17 15.18
N MET A 405 -6.15 16.91 15.58
CA MET A 405 -6.93 15.86 14.91
C MET A 405 -8.45 16.03 15.16
N ASN A 406 -9.26 15.52 14.24
CA ASN A 406 -10.71 15.41 14.36
C ASN A 406 -11.22 13.97 14.21
N THR A 407 -10.32 13.00 13.91
CA THR A 407 -10.64 11.58 13.87
C THR A 407 -9.51 10.76 14.50
N PHE A 408 -9.86 9.54 14.95
CA PHE A 408 -8.90 8.58 15.50
C PHE A 408 -9.31 7.16 15.06
N ARG A 409 -8.42 6.45 14.38
CA ARG A 409 -8.65 5.08 13.95
C ARG A 409 -8.07 4.12 14.98
N ILE A 410 -8.92 3.19 15.47
CA ILE A 410 -8.56 2.16 16.46
C ILE A 410 -8.96 0.76 15.95
N GLY A 411 -8.27 -0.27 16.45
CA GLY A 411 -8.72 -1.66 16.34
C GLY A 411 -9.51 -2.08 17.57
N ILE A 412 -10.55 -2.90 17.40
CA ILE A 412 -11.17 -3.64 18.47
C ILE A 412 -10.76 -5.10 18.34
N GLU A 413 -10.12 -5.66 19.37
CA GLU A 413 -9.58 -7.02 19.30
C GLU A 413 -10.68 -8.07 19.45
N TRP A 414 -10.85 -8.89 18.39
CA TRP A 414 -11.85 -9.96 18.38
C TRP A 414 -11.64 -10.95 19.52
N SER A 415 -10.40 -11.31 19.80
CA SER A 415 -10.01 -12.22 20.89
C SER A 415 -10.31 -11.68 22.29
N ARG A 416 -10.32 -10.35 22.50
CA ARG A 416 -10.74 -9.74 23.77
C ARG A 416 -12.25 -9.82 23.95
N ILE A 417 -13.01 -9.48 22.90
CA ILE A 417 -14.48 -9.52 22.96
C ILE A 417 -14.98 -10.97 23.09
N PHE A 418 -14.41 -11.90 22.31
CA PHE A 418 -14.78 -13.31 22.32
C PHE A 418 -13.55 -14.21 22.54
N PRO A 419 -13.06 -14.32 23.78
CA PRO A 419 -11.93 -15.19 24.10
C PRO A 419 -12.27 -16.67 23.90
N ASP A 420 -13.56 -17.04 23.98
CA ASP A 420 -14.08 -18.37 23.75
C ASP A 420 -14.96 -18.44 22.51
N SER A 421 -15.13 -19.64 21.95
CA SER A 421 -15.80 -19.89 20.68
C SER A 421 -17.27 -19.47 20.65
N THR A 422 -17.67 -18.76 19.61
CA THR A 422 -19.05 -18.38 19.29
C THR A 422 -19.81 -19.40 18.43
N ALA A 423 -19.21 -20.54 18.10
CA ALA A 423 -19.80 -21.57 17.24
C ALA A 423 -21.11 -22.20 17.80
N ALA A 424 -21.42 -22.00 19.09
CA ALA A 424 -22.69 -22.42 19.67
C ALA A 424 -23.88 -21.54 19.23
N VAL A 425 -23.65 -20.36 18.72
CA VAL A 425 -24.63 -19.47 18.09
C VAL A 425 -24.67 -19.80 16.61
N ASP A 426 -25.70 -20.55 16.22
CA ASP A 426 -25.85 -21.02 14.83
C ASP A 426 -26.79 -20.06 14.08
N ILE A 427 -26.26 -19.37 13.08
CA ILE A 427 -27.00 -18.44 12.23
C ILE A 427 -27.45 -19.06 10.89
N SER A 428 -27.20 -20.35 10.70
CA SER A 428 -27.50 -21.03 9.43
C SER A 428 -29.02 -21.31 9.24
N ASP A 429 -29.82 -21.22 10.27
CA ASP A 429 -31.24 -21.60 10.27
C ASP A 429 -32.20 -20.47 9.84
N GLU A 430 -31.77 -19.20 9.83
CA GLU A 430 -32.61 -18.02 9.57
C GLU A 430 -32.01 -17.16 8.44
N ASP A 431 -32.26 -17.50 7.22
CA ASP A 431 -31.83 -16.75 6.03
C ASP A 431 -30.28 -16.51 5.92
N GLY A 432 -29.50 -17.14 6.81
CA GLY A 432 -28.04 -17.01 6.86
C GLY A 432 -27.55 -15.65 7.37
N THR A 433 -28.38 -14.89 8.11
CA THR A 433 -28.02 -13.57 8.67
C THR A 433 -28.18 -13.55 10.19
N VAL A 434 -27.40 -12.70 10.83
CA VAL A 434 -27.44 -12.55 12.30
C VAL A 434 -28.75 -11.92 12.74
N SER A 435 -29.51 -12.57 13.63
CA SER A 435 -30.74 -12.07 14.21
C SER A 435 -30.53 -11.39 15.57
N LEU A 436 -31.54 -10.67 16.08
CA LEU A 436 -31.47 -10.09 17.43
C LEU A 436 -31.32 -11.16 18.53
N SER A 437 -31.88 -12.35 18.33
CA SER A 437 -31.72 -13.46 19.28
C SER A 437 -30.29 -13.97 19.30
N ASP A 438 -29.61 -13.97 18.16
CA ASP A 438 -28.21 -14.37 18.05
C ASP A 438 -27.28 -13.34 18.71
N LEU A 439 -27.55 -12.03 18.50
CA LEU A 439 -26.83 -10.97 19.20
C LEU A 439 -26.97 -11.06 20.71
N GLN A 440 -28.15 -11.38 21.21
CA GLN A 440 -28.35 -11.61 22.65
C GLN A 440 -27.63 -12.85 23.15
N ALA A 441 -27.52 -13.90 22.33
CA ALA A 441 -26.77 -15.11 22.67
C ALA A 441 -25.26 -14.82 22.63
N LEU A 442 -24.78 -14.06 21.63
CA LEU A 442 -23.39 -13.57 21.54
C LEU A 442 -23.03 -12.69 22.73
N ASP A 443 -23.93 -11.79 23.16
CA ASP A 443 -23.71 -10.92 24.32
C ASP A 443 -23.51 -11.71 25.63
N ALA A 444 -24.14 -12.86 25.74
CA ALA A 444 -23.93 -13.74 26.88
C ALA A 444 -22.57 -14.50 26.84
N LEU A 445 -21.93 -14.57 25.69
CA LEU A 445 -20.62 -15.18 25.50
C LEU A 445 -19.48 -14.16 25.56
N ALA A 446 -19.78 -12.88 25.25
CA ALA A 446 -18.80 -11.81 25.21
C ALA A 446 -18.24 -11.48 26.59
N ASP A 447 -16.94 -11.12 26.64
CA ASP A 447 -16.35 -10.55 27.85
C ASP A 447 -16.89 -9.14 28.09
N GLN A 448 -17.80 -9.03 29.05
CA GLN A 448 -18.47 -7.77 29.36
C GLN A 448 -17.53 -6.70 29.95
N GLY A 449 -16.36 -7.10 30.46
CA GLY A 449 -15.32 -6.18 30.90
C GLY A 449 -14.65 -5.49 29.72
N GLU A 450 -14.30 -6.27 28.70
CA GLU A 450 -13.72 -5.76 27.47
C GLU A 450 -14.73 -4.96 26.64
N VAL A 451 -16.00 -5.41 26.59
CA VAL A 451 -17.09 -4.63 25.98
C VAL A 451 -17.23 -3.26 26.60
N ALA A 452 -17.19 -3.19 27.96
CA ALA A 452 -17.26 -1.92 28.68
C ALA A 452 -15.99 -1.07 28.50
N HIS A 453 -14.83 -1.71 28.38
CA HIS A 453 -13.57 -1.02 28.13
C HIS A 453 -13.57 -0.29 26.75
N TYR A 454 -13.85 -0.99 25.64
CA TYR A 454 -13.89 -0.36 24.33
C TYR A 454 -14.97 0.71 24.22
N ARG A 455 -16.11 0.56 24.94
CA ARG A 455 -17.07 1.67 25.05
C ARG A 455 -16.46 2.89 25.72
N ALA A 456 -15.66 2.71 26.78
CA ALA A 456 -15.00 3.82 27.45
C ALA A 456 -13.94 4.49 26.57
N VAL A 457 -13.23 3.71 25.73
CA VAL A 457 -12.30 4.25 24.72
C VAL A 457 -13.06 5.13 23.73
N LEU A 458 -14.16 4.64 23.16
CA LEU A 458 -14.98 5.38 22.20
C LEU A 458 -15.61 6.64 22.86
N ASP A 459 -16.10 6.52 24.11
CA ASP A 459 -16.59 7.67 24.88
C ASP A 459 -15.52 8.75 25.07
N ALA A 460 -14.27 8.35 25.35
CA ALA A 460 -13.14 9.28 25.51
C ALA A 460 -12.80 9.99 24.20
N LEU A 461 -12.70 9.25 23.09
CA LEU A 461 -12.46 9.86 21.77
C LEU A 461 -13.52 10.92 21.43
N ARG A 462 -14.79 10.57 21.60
CA ARG A 462 -15.88 11.50 21.32
C ARG A 462 -15.93 12.68 22.30
N ALA A 463 -15.60 12.46 23.57
CA ALA A 463 -15.53 13.54 24.56
C ALA A 463 -14.45 14.58 24.21
N HIS A 464 -13.37 14.16 23.54
CA HIS A 464 -12.35 15.04 23.02
C HIS A 464 -12.66 15.59 21.60
N GLY A 465 -13.83 15.26 21.03
CA GLY A 465 -14.25 15.73 19.71
C GLY A 465 -13.50 15.04 18.58
N LEU A 466 -13.05 13.81 18.81
CA LEU A 466 -12.50 12.91 17.79
C LEU A 466 -13.59 11.95 17.32
N GLU A 467 -13.74 11.84 16.00
CA GLU A 467 -14.64 10.87 15.39
C GLU A 467 -13.93 9.52 15.31
N PRO A 468 -14.48 8.45 15.91
CA PRO A 468 -13.85 7.16 15.82
C PRO A 468 -13.99 6.53 14.44
N MET A 469 -12.92 5.92 13.92
CA MET A 469 -12.98 4.91 12.88
C MET A 469 -12.56 3.57 13.48
N VAL A 470 -13.42 2.54 13.37
CA VAL A 470 -13.14 1.23 13.94
C VAL A 470 -12.68 0.25 12.88
N THR A 471 -11.50 -0.34 13.10
CA THR A 471 -11.02 -1.50 12.35
C THR A 471 -11.50 -2.77 13.05
N VAL A 472 -12.36 -3.54 12.38
CA VAL A 472 -12.97 -4.76 12.93
C VAL A 472 -11.96 -5.90 13.06
N ASN A 473 -11.10 -6.08 12.05
CA ASN A 473 -9.99 -7.04 12.10
C ASN A 473 -8.69 -6.42 11.62
N HIS A 474 -7.69 -6.39 12.50
CA HIS A 474 -6.33 -5.93 12.20
C HIS A 474 -5.33 -7.08 12.38
N PHE A 475 -5.44 -8.09 11.49
CA PHE A 475 -4.65 -9.33 11.37
C PHE A 475 -4.91 -10.37 12.46
N THR A 476 -5.03 -9.96 13.71
CA THR A 476 -5.14 -10.86 14.88
C THR A 476 -6.45 -11.63 14.88
N LEU A 477 -6.39 -12.87 15.34
CA LEU A 477 -7.55 -13.76 15.46
C LEU A 477 -7.59 -14.42 16.85
N PRO A 478 -8.79 -14.72 17.37
CA PRO A 478 -8.92 -15.52 18.59
C PRO A 478 -8.29 -16.91 18.41
N LEU A 479 -7.69 -17.47 19.46
CA LEU A 479 -7.08 -18.80 19.43
C LEU A 479 -8.04 -19.92 19.01
N TRP A 480 -9.32 -19.78 19.27
CA TRP A 480 -10.30 -20.76 18.83
C TRP A 480 -10.61 -20.68 17.31
N VAL A 481 -10.35 -19.52 16.66
CA VAL A 481 -10.37 -19.36 15.20
C VAL A 481 -9.03 -19.76 14.57
N HIS A 482 -7.92 -19.33 15.19
CA HIS A 482 -6.57 -19.58 14.67
C HIS A 482 -5.60 -19.92 15.81
N ASP A 483 -5.24 -21.20 15.92
CA ASP A 483 -4.15 -21.64 16.79
C ASP A 483 -2.90 -21.95 15.93
N PRO A 484 -1.99 -20.97 15.76
CA PRO A 484 -0.88 -21.09 14.82
C PRO A 484 0.07 -22.23 15.14
N LEU A 485 0.29 -22.57 16.41
CA LEU A 485 1.20 -23.62 16.80
C LEU A 485 0.62 -25.02 16.58
N VAL A 486 -0.72 -25.16 16.64
CA VAL A 486 -1.42 -26.39 16.30
C VAL A 486 -1.61 -26.51 14.79
N ALA A 487 -1.99 -25.42 14.13
CA ALA A 487 -2.30 -25.40 12.71
C ALA A 487 -1.05 -25.55 11.82
N ARG A 488 0.05 -24.87 12.16
CA ARG A 488 1.30 -24.83 11.37
C ARG A 488 1.79 -26.20 10.88
N PRO A 489 2.03 -27.21 11.73
CA PRO A 489 2.56 -28.48 11.26
C PRO A 489 1.57 -29.24 10.37
N LEU A 490 0.27 -29.11 10.61
CA LEU A 490 -0.77 -29.77 9.83
C LEU A 490 -0.92 -29.12 8.46
N ILE A 491 -0.99 -27.80 8.39
CA ILE A 491 -1.06 -27.04 7.15
C ILE A 491 0.16 -27.29 6.30
N GLN A 492 1.37 -27.28 6.90
CA GLN A 492 2.62 -27.54 6.18
C GLN A 492 2.62 -28.94 5.52
N LEU A 493 1.98 -29.92 6.16
CA LEU A 493 1.85 -31.30 5.63
C LEU A 493 0.65 -31.49 4.71
N GLY A 494 -0.17 -30.48 4.46
CA GLY A 494 -1.39 -30.57 3.68
C GLY A 494 -2.51 -31.37 4.38
N LEU A 495 -2.50 -31.38 5.71
CA LEU A 495 -3.50 -32.05 6.51
C LEU A 495 -4.55 -31.05 7.03
N PRO A 496 -5.81 -31.46 7.26
CA PRO A 496 -6.80 -30.62 7.89
C PRO A 496 -6.32 -30.15 9.26
N ALA A 497 -6.39 -28.85 9.52
CA ALA A 497 -6.02 -28.25 10.78
C ALA A 497 -7.26 -27.67 11.46
N PRO A 498 -7.47 -27.95 12.76
CA PRO A 498 -8.45 -27.22 13.54
C PRO A 498 -7.93 -25.78 13.75
N ALA A 499 -8.83 -24.84 13.91
CA ALA A 499 -8.48 -23.42 14.12
C ALA A 499 -7.43 -22.94 13.09
N ALA A 500 -7.76 -23.01 11.81
CA ALA A 500 -6.87 -22.71 10.68
C ALA A 500 -6.98 -21.25 10.19
N GLY A 501 -7.63 -20.37 10.97
CA GLY A 501 -7.81 -18.97 10.58
C GLY A 501 -8.65 -18.82 9.31
N TRP A 502 -8.27 -17.91 8.45
CA TRP A 502 -8.93 -17.66 7.17
C TRP A 502 -8.83 -18.80 6.16
N LEU A 503 -8.08 -19.87 6.45
CA LEU A 503 -8.14 -21.09 5.63
C LEU A 503 -9.37 -21.95 5.94
N SER A 504 -10.10 -21.68 7.03
CA SER A 504 -11.34 -22.36 7.35
C SER A 504 -12.54 -21.70 6.69
N SER A 505 -13.40 -22.49 6.02
CA SER A 505 -14.63 -21.99 5.43
C SER A 505 -15.68 -21.51 6.45
N THR A 506 -15.47 -21.76 7.75
CA THR A 506 -16.35 -21.27 8.82
C THR A 506 -15.96 -19.90 9.34
N THR A 507 -14.71 -19.45 9.13
CA THR A 507 -14.22 -18.17 9.62
C THR A 507 -15.00 -16.97 9.09
N PRO A 508 -15.42 -16.90 7.81
CA PRO A 508 -16.28 -15.82 7.33
C PRO A 508 -17.57 -15.65 8.12
N GLN A 509 -18.25 -16.74 8.47
CA GLN A 509 -19.49 -16.70 9.24
C GLN A 509 -19.25 -16.29 10.71
N GLU A 510 -18.16 -16.74 11.32
CA GLU A 510 -17.79 -16.30 12.68
C GLU A 510 -17.42 -14.81 12.69
N PHE A 511 -16.79 -14.33 11.62
CA PHE A 511 -16.46 -12.91 11.44
C PHE A 511 -17.71 -12.04 11.24
N GLU A 512 -18.69 -12.52 10.47
CA GLU A 512 -20.03 -11.89 10.34
C GLU A 512 -20.68 -11.67 11.71
N LYS A 513 -20.72 -12.70 12.56
CA LYS A 513 -21.26 -12.61 13.91
C LYS A 513 -20.54 -11.55 14.75
N TYR A 514 -19.22 -11.52 14.66
CA TYR A 514 -18.41 -10.54 15.36
C TYR A 514 -18.70 -9.11 14.88
N ALA A 515 -18.69 -8.88 13.57
CA ALA A 515 -18.97 -7.58 12.97
C ALA A 515 -20.39 -7.07 13.31
N ALA A 516 -21.41 -7.96 13.22
CA ALA A 516 -22.77 -7.67 13.64
C ALA A 516 -22.86 -7.27 15.11
N TYR A 517 -22.11 -7.99 15.98
CA TYR A 517 -22.08 -7.70 17.41
C TYR A 517 -21.47 -6.33 17.72
N LEU A 518 -20.35 -5.98 17.06
CA LEU A 518 -19.73 -4.66 17.22
C LEU A 518 -20.65 -3.53 16.74
N ALA A 519 -21.26 -3.68 15.58
CA ALA A 519 -22.22 -2.73 15.03
C ALA A 519 -23.41 -2.51 15.96
N TRP A 520 -23.97 -3.59 16.49
CA TRP A 520 -25.07 -3.54 17.48
C TRP A 520 -24.67 -2.89 18.81
N LYS A 521 -23.40 -3.12 19.26
CA LYS A 521 -22.92 -2.59 20.54
C LYS A 521 -22.47 -1.15 20.48
N TYR A 522 -21.83 -0.73 19.36
CA TYR A 522 -21.10 0.54 19.31
C TYR A 522 -21.58 1.48 18.19
N GLY A 523 -22.56 1.08 17.36
CA GLY A 523 -23.11 1.91 16.28
C GLY A 523 -23.71 3.24 16.73
N ASP A 524 -23.99 3.40 18.05
CA ASP A 524 -24.38 4.69 18.62
C ASP A 524 -23.19 5.66 18.82
N GLN A 525 -21.97 5.19 18.59
CA GLN A 525 -20.72 5.95 18.75
C GLN A 525 -19.81 5.94 17.54
N VAL A 526 -20.02 5.03 16.60
CA VAL A 526 -19.16 4.80 15.43
C VAL A 526 -20.00 4.80 14.17
N ASP A 527 -19.65 5.62 13.19
CA ASP A 527 -20.23 5.61 11.85
C ASP A 527 -19.24 5.05 10.82
N ASN A 528 -17.92 5.12 11.08
CA ASN A 528 -16.86 4.75 10.15
C ASN A 528 -16.26 3.39 10.51
N TRP A 529 -16.45 2.40 9.61
CA TRP A 529 -16.04 1.02 9.84
C TRP A 529 -15.10 0.52 8.76
N ALA A 530 -13.96 -0.01 9.17
CA ALA A 530 -13.06 -0.75 8.29
C ALA A 530 -13.09 -2.24 8.68
N THR A 531 -13.61 -3.09 7.80
CA THR A 531 -13.85 -4.50 8.13
C THR A 531 -12.56 -5.29 8.31
N VAL A 532 -11.65 -5.24 7.33
CA VAL A 532 -10.36 -5.94 7.34
C VAL A 532 -9.23 -4.97 7.02
N ASN A 533 -8.11 -5.17 7.68
CA ASN A 533 -6.87 -4.45 7.41
C ASN A 533 -5.98 -5.24 6.46
N GLU A 534 -5.53 -4.58 5.37
CA GLU A 534 -4.52 -5.08 4.43
C GLU A 534 -4.67 -6.55 4.02
N PRO A 535 -5.76 -6.95 3.38
CA PRO A 535 -6.05 -8.36 3.15
C PRO A 535 -4.98 -9.12 2.37
N PHE A 536 -4.14 -8.43 1.59
CA PHE A 536 -3.07 -9.07 0.81
C PHE A 536 -1.73 -9.16 1.55
N SER A 537 -1.46 -8.32 2.54
CA SER A 537 -0.18 -8.30 3.27
C SER A 537 0.13 -9.63 3.99
N PRO A 538 -0.85 -10.31 4.63
CA PRO A 538 -0.61 -11.61 5.25
C PRO A 538 -0.24 -12.71 4.24
N VAL A 539 -0.68 -12.61 2.99
CA VAL A 539 -0.45 -13.66 1.96
C VAL A 539 1.02 -13.98 1.79
N LEU A 540 1.87 -12.96 1.76
CA LEU A 540 3.32 -13.14 1.62
C LEU A 540 3.98 -13.61 2.92
N THR A 541 3.57 -13.05 4.04
CA THR A 541 4.20 -13.27 5.35
C THR A 541 3.78 -14.57 6.01
N GLU A 542 2.54 -15.03 5.77
CA GLU A 542 2.02 -16.28 6.31
C GLU A 542 2.36 -17.51 5.46
N PHE A 543 2.26 -17.39 4.11
CA PHE A 543 2.32 -18.54 3.19
C PHE A 543 3.59 -18.65 2.37
N LEU A 544 4.46 -17.62 2.37
CA LEU A 544 5.80 -17.67 1.79
C LEU A 544 6.86 -17.54 2.91
N ALA A 545 6.62 -18.15 4.04
CA ALA A 545 7.49 -18.10 5.21
C ALA A 545 8.83 -18.80 4.93
N ILE A 546 9.77 -18.05 4.39
CA ILE A 546 11.16 -18.47 4.24
C ILE A 546 11.92 -17.82 5.38
N PRO A 547 12.34 -18.58 6.40
CA PRO A 547 13.00 -18.03 7.58
C PRO A 547 14.15 -17.08 7.19
N TRP A 548 14.22 -15.92 7.86
CA TRP A 548 15.22 -14.85 7.65
C TRP A 548 15.19 -14.18 6.27
N VAL A 549 14.23 -14.51 5.41
CA VAL A 549 14.06 -13.92 4.07
C VAL A 549 12.77 -13.12 3.98
N VAL A 550 11.70 -13.63 4.56
CA VAL A 550 10.38 -13.00 4.62
C VAL A 550 9.98 -12.94 6.09
N PRO A 551 9.38 -11.84 6.58
CA PRO A 551 8.79 -11.81 7.92
C PRO A 551 7.88 -13.03 8.13
N ASN A 552 7.93 -13.62 9.32
CA ASN A 552 7.18 -14.84 9.62
C ASN A 552 5.96 -14.48 10.47
N TRP A 553 4.81 -14.41 9.84
CA TRP A 553 3.53 -14.20 10.52
C TRP A 553 2.84 -15.54 10.79
N PRO A 554 1.99 -15.66 11.82
CA PRO A 554 1.28 -16.88 12.11
C PRO A 554 0.33 -17.29 10.96
N PRO A 555 0.34 -18.56 10.46
CA PRO A 555 1.04 -19.72 11.01
C PRO A 555 2.49 -19.92 10.46
N GLY A 556 3.00 -19.08 9.58
CA GLY A 556 4.37 -19.14 9.07
C GLY A 556 4.71 -20.42 8.34
N VAL A 557 4.05 -20.70 7.23
CA VAL A 557 4.20 -21.92 6.42
C VAL A 557 4.74 -21.61 5.02
N LEU A 558 5.37 -22.57 4.38
CA LEU A 558 5.73 -22.49 2.97
C LEU A 558 4.69 -23.22 2.14
N ARG A 559 3.53 -22.61 1.96
CA ARG A 559 2.35 -23.16 1.26
C ARG A 559 1.67 -22.08 0.40
N PRO A 560 2.38 -21.56 -0.63
CA PRO A 560 1.85 -20.53 -1.51
C PRO A 560 0.54 -20.92 -2.22
N ASP A 561 0.27 -22.22 -2.38
CA ASP A 561 -0.95 -22.76 -2.93
C ASP A 561 -2.23 -22.45 -2.10
N LEU A 562 -2.08 -21.95 -0.89
CA LEU A 562 -3.21 -21.61 0.00
C LEU A 562 -3.63 -20.14 -0.06
N ALA A 563 -2.86 -19.29 -0.73
CA ALA A 563 -3.12 -17.85 -0.84
C ALA A 563 -4.53 -17.55 -1.40
N SER A 564 -4.95 -18.27 -2.43
CA SER A 564 -6.29 -18.12 -3.02
C SER A 564 -7.39 -18.43 -2.00
N THR A 565 -7.29 -19.54 -1.27
CA THR A 565 -8.28 -19.91 -0.25
C THR A 565 -8.37 -18.84 0.85
N PHE A 566 -7.23 -18.34 1.28
CA PHE A 566 -7.14 -17.28 2.29
C PHE A 566 -7.85 -15.99 1.84
N LEU A 567 -7.49 -15.47 0.67
CA LEU A 567 -8.04 -14.24 0.13
C LEU A 567 -9.54 -14.34 -0.19
N VAL A 568 -9.98 -15.46 -0.76
CA VAL A 568 -11.40 -15.70 -1.05
C VAL A 568 -12.21 -15.72 0.23
N ASN A 569 -11.74 -16.40 1.28
CA ASN A 569 -12.45 -16.43 2.56
C ASN A 569 -12.43 -15.05 3.25
N GLN A 570 -11.36 -14.27 3.14
CA GLN A 570 -11.37 -12.89 3.63
C GLN A 570 -12.35 -12.00 2.87
N ALA A 571 -12.42 -12.13 1.54
CA ALA A 571 -13.38 -11.38 0.72
C ALA A 571 -14.83 -11.75 1.06
N ILE A 572 -15.13 -13.04 1.26
CA ILE A 572 -16.45 -13.49 1.73
C ILE A 572 -16.73 -12.93 3.12
N GLY A 573 -15.73 -12.95 4.03
CA GLY A 573 -15.87 -12.39 5.37
C GLY A 573 -16.13 -10.89 5.36
N HIS A 574 -15.42 -10.14 4.50
CA HIS A 574 -15.65 -8.71 4.30
C HIS A 574 -17.09 -8.42 3.84
N VAL A 575 -17.58 -9.16 2.82
CA VAL A 575 -18.93 -8.99 2.29
C VAL A 575 -19.98 -9.26 3.38
N ALA A 576 -19.80 -10.33 4.13
CA ALA A 576 -20.71 -10.68 5.22
C ALA A 576 -20.69 -9.63 6.35
N ALA A 577 -19.50 -9.14 6.70
CA ALA A 577 -19.33 -8.07 7.68
C ALA A 577 -19.93 -6.73 7.21
N TYR A 578 -19.77 -6.38 5.93
CA TYR A 578 -20.38 -5.20 5.31
C TYR A 578 -21.90 -5.22 5.46
N ASP A 579 -22.53 -6.34 5.06
CA ASP A 579 -23.98 -6.49 5.16
C ASP A 579 -24.46 -6.49 6.61
N ALA A 580 -23.72 -7.13 7.52
CA ALA A 580 -24.04 -7.21 8.93
C ALA A 580 -23.93 -5.84 9.64
N ILE A 581 -22.88 -5.05 9.34
CA ILE A 581 -22.73 -3.71 9.92
C ILE A 581 -23.88 -2.80 9.46
N HIS A 582 -24.18 -2.77 8.16
CA HIS A 582 -25.32 -2.01 7.65
C HIS A 582 -26.67 -2.44 8.22
N ALA A 583 -26.81 -3.71 8.58
CA ALA A 583 -28.06 -4.22 9.19
C ALA A 583 -28.21 -3.79 10.65
N TRP A 584 -27.11 -3.66 11.40
CA TRP A 584 -27.17 -3.48 12.86
C TRP A 584 -26.71 -2.10 13.35
N ASP A 585 -25.91 -1.38 12.58
CA ASP A 585 -25.62 0.02 12.83
C ASP A 585 -26.65 0.90 12.13
N THR A 586 -27.62 1.34 12.88
CA THR A 586 -28.75 2.14 12.38
C THR A 586 -28.84 3.54 13.01
N THR A 587 -27.82 3.89 13.80
CA THR A 587 -27.80 5.14 14.57
C THR A 587 -26.70 6.04 14.03
N VAL A 588 -27.05 7.23 13.60
CA VAL A 588 -26.04 8.23 13.23
C VAL A 588 -25.37 8.76 14.49
N ALA A 589 -24.09 8.52 14.62
CA ALA A 589 -23.28 8.97 15.76
C ALA A 589 -22.68 10.37 15.54
N ALA A 590 -22.23 10.69 14.33
CA ALA A 590 -21.78 12.02 13.93
C ALA A 590 -22.95 12.90 13.46
N ALA A 591 -22.75 14.22 13.43
CA ALA A 591 -23.83 15.15 13.05
C ALA A 591 -24.26 15.03 11.59
N ASP A 592 -23.35 14.62 10.72
CA ASP A 592 -23.52 14.56 9.28
C ASP A 592 -22.99 13.22 8.75
N GLY A 593 -23.79 12.47 8.02
CA GLY A 593 -23.38 11.21 7.41
C GLY A 593 -24.41 10.08 7.52
N PRO A 594 -24.12 8.90 6.98
CA PRO A 594 -24.90 7.68 7.20
C PRO A 594 -24.64 7.12 8.60
N ALA A 595 -25.51 6.26 9.10
CA ALA A 595 -25.27 5.53 10.36
C ALA A 595 -24.11 4.55 10.24
N ALA A 596 -23.93 3.96 9.05
CA ALA A 596 -22.81 3.09 8.74
C ALA A 596 -22.15 3.55 7.44
N PHE A 597 -20.83 3.78 7.48
CA PHE A 597 -19.99 4.04 6.33
C PHE A 597 -18.86 3.01 6.35
N VAL A 598 -19.01 1.97 5.54
CA VAL A 598 -18.27 0.72 5.67
C VAL A 598 -17.30 0.56 4.50
N GLY A 599 -16.04 0.32 4.81
CA GLY A 599 -15.00 0.03 3.84
C GLY A 599 -14.05 -1.06 4.34
N PHE A 600 -12.93 -1.16 3.67
CA PHE A 600 -11.76 -1.92 4.13
C PHE A 600 -10.52 -1.08 3.91
N THR A 601 -9.42 -1.45 4.55
CA THR A 601 -8.16 -0.72 4.39
C THR A 601 -7.18 -1.57 3.61
N HIS A 602 -6.50 -0.97 2.64
CA HIS A 602 -5.68 -1.68 1.68
C HIS A 602 -4.31 -1.04 1.51
N ASN A 603 -3.27 -1.78 1.85
CA ASN A 603 -1.90 -1.38 1.58
C ASN A 603 -1.66 -1.46 0.06
N MET A 604 -1.39 -0.33 -0.56
CA MET A 604 -1.14 -0.23 -1.98
C MET A 604 0.32 0.17 -2.22
N ILE A 605 1.07 -0.73 -2.84
CA ILE A 605 2.49 -0.54 -3.11
C ILE A 605 2.70 -0.51 -4.62
N PRO A 606 2.95 0.66 -5.23
CA PRO A 606 3.18 0.74 -6.67
C PRO A 606 4.52 0.08 -6.99
N ALA A 607 4.45 -0.94 -7.81
CA ALA A 607 5.62 -1.63 -8.30
C ALA A 607 6.06 -1.04 -9.63
N ARG A 608 7.35 -0.74 -9.73
CA ARG A 608 7.97 -0.24 -10.95
C ARG A 608 9.06 -1.19 -11.43
N PRO A 609 9.26 -1.37 -12.74
CA PRO A 609 10.36 -2.18 -13.22
C PRO A 609 11.70 -1.56 -12.78
N ALA A 610 12.60 -2.34 -12.20
CA ALA A 610 13.93 -1.87 -11.83
C ALA A 610 14.76 -1.41 -13.04
N ASN A 611 14.39 -1.90 -14.22
CA ASN A 611 14.85 -1.45 -15.53
C ASN A 611 13.70 -1.62 -16.51
N ALA A 612 13.10 -0.50 -16.94
CA ALA A 612 11.95 -0.52 -17.84
C ALA A 612 12.26 -1.08 -19.23
N ALA A 613 13.52 -1.08 -19.65
CA ALA A 613 13.94 -1.76 -20.87
C ALA A 613 13.93 -3.29 -20.74
N ASN A 614 13.95 -3.84 -19.52
CA ASN A 614 13.93 -5.27 -19.24
C ASN A 614 12.49 -5.79 -19.11
N ARG A 615 12.05 -6.58 -20.08
CA ARG A 615 10.69 -7.15 -20.09
C ARG A 615 10.37 -8.02 -18.88
N LEU A 616 11.38 -8.65 -18.26
CA LEU A 616 11.16 -9.47 -17.06
C LEU A 616 10.85 -8.60 -15.85
N ASP A 617 11.53 -7.44 -15.73
CA ASP A 617 11.26 -6.48 -14.68
C ASP A 617 9.87 -5.85 -14.86
N VAL A 618 9.48 -5.54 -16.11
CA VAL A 618 8.14 -5.04 -16.45
C VAL A 618 7.07 -6.07 -16.07
N GLN A 619 7.24 -7.34 -16.48
CA GLN A 619 6.27 -8.40 -16.13
C GLN A 619 6.16 -8.63 -14.62
N ALA A 620 7.26 -8.46 -13.88
CA ALA A 620 7.23 -8.59 -12.43
C ALA A 620 6.47 -7.43 -11.76
N ALA A 621 6.68 -6.20 -12.24
CA ALA A 621 5.98 -5.02 -11.75
C ALA A 621 4.48 -5.06 -12.10
N ASP A 622 4.13 -5.42 -13.34
CA ASP A 622 2.74 -5.55 -13.81
C ASP A 622 1.97 -6.59 -12.99
N ALA A 623 2.58 -7.76 -12.77
CA ALA A 623 1.97 -8.82 -11.97
C ALA A 623 1.77 -8.39 -10.51
N TRP A 624 2.74 -7.70 -9.91
CA TRP A 624 2.59 -7.16 -8.56
C TRP A 624 1.42 -6.16 -8.48
N ASN A 625 1.40 -5.16 -9.36
CA ASN A 625 0.36 -4.15 -9.38
C ASN A 625 -1.04 -4.73 -9.56
N HIS A 626 -1.17 -5.75 -10.43
CA HIS A 626 -2.44 -6.42 -10.64
C HIS A 626 -2.91 -7.19 -9.40
N PHE A 627 -2.05 -8.02 -8.81
CA PHE A 627 -2.46 -8.90 -7.72
C PHE A 627 -2.43 -8.20 -6.36
N TYR A 628 -1.33 -7.54 -6.03
CA TYR A 628 -1.18 -6.93 -4.71
C TYR A 628 -2.12 -5.75 -4.53
N ASN A 629 -2.17 -4.85 -5.53
CA ASN A 629 -2.98 -3.64 -5.43
C ASN A 629 -4.43 -3.83 -5.90
N GLY A 630 -4.71 -4.78 -6.81
CA GLY A 630 -5.99 -4.87 -7.50
C GLY A 630 -6.87 -6.04 -7.10
N TRP A 631 -6.34 -7.19 -6.67
CA TRP A 631 -7.13 -8.39 -6.50
C TRP A 631 -8.33 -8.20 -5.53
N PHE A 632 -8.08 -7.68 -4.34
CA PHE A 632 -9.13 -7.53 -3.32
C PHE A 632 -10.15 -6.44 -3.67
N PRO A 633 -9.74 -5.22 -4.09
CA PRO A 633 -10.70 -4.25 -4.60
C PRO A 633 -11.56 -4.78 -5.75
N ASN A 634 -10.97 -5.48 -6.73
CA ASN A 634 -11.72 -6.09 -7.83
C ASN A 634 -12.77 -7.09 -7.32
N ALA A 635 -12.43 -7.90 -6.29
CA ALA A 635 -13.34 -8.89 -5.73
C ALA A 635 -14.57 -8.25 -5.07
N VAL A 636 -14.39 -7.20 -4.26
CA VAL A 636 -15.46 -6.66 -3.40
C VAL A 636 -16.13 -5.38 -3.95
N ILE A 637 -15.50 -4.71 -4.91
CA ILE A 637 -16.09 -3.55 -5.60
C ILE A 637 -16.69 -3.97 -6.94
N ASP A 638 -15.92 -4.69 -7.77
CA ASP A 638 -16.33 -5.11 -9.10
C ASP A 638 -17.04 -6.48 -9.11
N GLY A 639 -16.90 -7.31 -8.06
CA GLY A 639 -17.39 -8.67 -7.99
C GLY A 639 -16.57 -9.65 -8.83
N TRP A 640 -15.38 -9.27 -9.26
CA TRP A 640 -14.46 -10.14 -9.98
C TRP A 640 -13.45 -10.80 -9.04
N VAL A 641 -13.64 -12.09 -8.80
CA VAL A 641 -12.74 -12.91 -7.97
C VAL A 641 -11.87 -13.75 -8.91
N ASP A 642 -10.64 -13.35 -9.12
CA ASP A 642 -9.64 -14.10 -9.88
C ASP A 642 -9.18 -15.31 -9.04
N VAL A 643 -9.86 -16.47 -9.25
CA VAL A 643 -9.68 -17.66 -8.39
C VAL A 643 -8.44 -18.46 -8.74
N ASP A 644 -7.95 -18.36 -9.96
CA ASP A 644 -6.76 -19.08 -10.44
C ASP A 644 -5.50 -18.19 -10.56
N PHE A 645 -5.65 -16.90 -10.25
CA PHE A 645 -4.58 -15.91 -10.22
C PHE A 645 -3.86 -15.76 -11.57
N ASP A 646 -4.58 -15.78 -12.67
CA ASP A 646 -3.99 -15.58 -13.99
C ASP A 646 -4.08 -14.14 -14.51
N GLY A 647 -4.89 -13.29 -13.85
CA GLY A 647 -5.09 -11.89 -14.16
C GLY A 647 -6.02 -11.65 -15.36
N VAL A 648 -6.76 -12.66 -15.77
CA VAL A 648 -7.70 -12.61 -16.89
C VAL A 648 -9.11 -12.83 -16.37
N ARG A 649 -10.07 -12.03 -16.80
CA ARG A 649 -11.48 -12.23 -16.43
C ARG A 649 -12.06 -13.40 -17.20
N ASP A 650 -12.29 -14.51 -16.53
CA ASP A 650 -12.86 -15.70 -17.08
C ASP A 650 -14.37 -15.87 -16.78
N ASP A 651 -15.06 -16.66 -17.63
CA ASP A 651 -16.44 -17.04 -17.39
C ASP A 651 -16.52 -17.85 -16.07
N GLY A 652 -17.23 -17.34 -15.07
CA GLY A 652 -17.41 -17.99 -13.77
C GLY A 652 -16.69 -17.32 -12.60
N GLU A 653 -15.92 -16.26 -12.85
CA GLU A 653 -15.23 -15.48 -11.81
C GLU A 653 -15.99 -14.22 -11.37
N PHE A 654 -17.14 -13.96 -11.98
CA PHE A 654 -17.99 -12.85 -11.56
C PHE A 654 -19.05 -13.32 -10.57
N PHE A 655 -19.02 -12.71 -9.37
CA PHE A 655 -19.93 -13.00 -8.25
C PHE A 655 -20.71 -11.74 -7.89
N ALA A 656 -21.91 -11.59 -8.45
CA ALA A 656 -22.73 -10.40 -8.30
C ALA A 656 -23.07 -10.04 -6.83
N HIS A 657 -23.09 -11.03 -5.92
CA HIS A 657 -23.35 -10.80 -4.49
C HIS A 657 -22.14 -10.21 -3.74
N MET A 658 -20.97 -10.27 -4.34
CA MET A 658 -19.73 -9.67 -3.80
C MET A 658 -19.49 -8.25 -4.32
N ALA A 659 -20.16 -7.86 -5.42
CA ALA A 659 -19.99 -6.55 -6.02
C ALA A 659 -20.62 -5.45 -5.17
N ASP A 660 -20.01 -4.25 -5.21
CA ASP A 660 -20.51 -3.03 -4.56
C ASP A 660 -20.66 -3.16 -3.03
N LYS A 661 -19.72 -3.86 -2.40
CA LYS A 661 -19.69 -4.07 -0.95
C LYS A 661 -18.68 -3.14 -0.25
N VAL A 662 -18.63 -1.89 -0.70
CA VAL A 662 -17.71 -0.87 -0.19
C VAL A 662 -18.37 0.50 -0.30
N ASP A 663 -18.44 1.26 0.79
CA ASP A 663 -18.86 2.67 0.76
C ASP A 663 -17.65 3.59 0.56
N PHE A 664 -16.49 3.24 1.11
CA PHE A 664 -15.21 3.92 0.87
C PHE A 664 -14.07 2.91 0.71
N LEU A 665 -13.07 3.28 -0.06
CA LEU A 665 -11.80 2.53 -0.14
C LEU A 665 -10.75 3.20 0.74
N GLY A 666 -10.32 2.49 1.78
CA GLY A 666 -9.21 2.90 2.63
C GLY A 666 -7.88 2.61 1.96
N VAL A 667 -7.07 3.63 1.72
CA VAL A 667 -5.74 3.50 1.12
C VAL A 667 -4.67 3.62 2.19
N GLN A 668 -3.74 2.68 2.19
CA GLN A 668 -2.54 2.72 3.01
C GLN A 668 -1.32 2.77 2.10
N TYR A 669 -0.32 3.58 2.47
CA TYR A 669 0.86 3.77 1.64
C TYR A 669 2.09 4.11 2.49
N TYR A 670 3.18 3.38 2.25
CA TYR A 670 4.46 3.56 2.95
C TYR A 670 5.64 3.80 2.00
N GLY A 671 5.50 3.43 0.72
CA GLY A 671 6.53 3.60 -0.28
C GLY A 671 6.28 2.79 -1.54
N SER A 672 7.20 2.88 -2.50
CA SER A 672 7.15 2.14 -3.76
C SER A 672 8.16 1.00 -3.79
N GLN A 673 7.99 0.06 -4.73
CA GLN A 673 8.91 -1.07 -4.88
C GLN A 673 9.44 -1.21 -6.30
N PRO A 674 10.74 -0.94 -6.54
CA PRO A 674 11.40 -1.35 -7.77
C PRO A 674 11.50 -2.88 -7.84
N MET A 675 10.98 -3.49 -8.91
CA MET A 675 10.91 -4.95 -9.09
C MET A 675 12.00 -5.45 -10.04
N PHE A 676 12.75 -6.43 -9.57
CA PHE A 676 13.68 -7.21 -10.38
C PHE A 676 13.02 -8.52 -10.81
N GLY A 677 12.78 -8.70 -12.10
CA GLY A 677 12.18 -9.90 -12.66
C GLY A 677 13.21 -11.03 -12.86
N PHE A 678 12.88 -12.24 -12.43
CA PHE A 678 13.75 -13.42 -12.62
C PHE A 678 13.36 -14.31 -13.81
N GLY A 679 12.27 -13.99 -14.52
CA GLY A 679 11.89 -14.58 -15.80
C GLY A 679 11.63 -16.09 -15.80
N VAL A 680 11.53 -16.70 -14.65
CA VAL A 680 11.13 -18.09 -14.50
C VAL A 680 9.61 -18.15 -14.53
N ALA A 681 9.08 -19.34 -14.80
CA ALA A 681 7.66 -19.58 -14.57
C ALA A 681 7.29 -19.10 -13.17
N PRO A 682 6.11 -18.55 -12.98
CA PRO A 682 5.67 -18.07 -11.67
C PRO A 682 5.91 -19.15 -10.62
N VAL A 683 6.17 -18.73 -9.40
CA VAL A 683 6.29 -19.64 -8.26
C VAL A 683 5.01 -20.49 -8.20
N PRO A 684 5.08 -21.82 -8.23
CA PRO A 684 3.87 -22.64 -8.17
C PRO A 684 3.01 -22.26 -6.94
N GLY A 685 1.76 -21.90 -7.17
CA GLY A 685 0.86 -21.39 -6.14
C GLY A 685 0.96 -19.88 -5.86
N PHE A 686 1.95 -19.20 -6.46
CA PHE A 686 2.09 -17.73 -6.44
C PHE A 686 2.37 -17.25 -7.88
N PRO A 687 1.42 -17.30 -8.78
CA PRO A 687 1.63 -16.93 -10.17
C PRO A 687 1.95 -15.45 -10.36
N PHE A 688 1.61 -14.62 -9.38
CA PHE A 688 1.93 -13.20 -9.36
C PHE A 688 3.38 -12.89 -8.92
N LEU A 689 4.07 -13.81 -8.24
CA LEU A 689 5.45 -13.59 -7.82
C LEU A 689 6.41 -13.91 -8.98
N ARG A 690 6.69 -12.91 -9.80
CA ARG A 690 7.58 -12.98 -10.98
C ARG A 690 8.92 -12.27 -10.79
N GLY A 691 9.15 -11.73 -9.60
CA GLY A 691 10.34 -10.98 -9.27
C GLY A 691 10.48 -10.75 -7.78
N PHE A 692 11.53 -10.04 -7.40
CA PHE A 692 11.76 -9.59 -6.03
C PHE A 692 11.84 -8.07 -5.96
N PRO A 693 11.34 -7.44 -4.88
CA PRO A 693 11.55 -6.03 -4.64
C PRO A 693 13.03 -5.73 -4.39
N ILE A 694 13.51 -4.62 -4.93
CA ILE A 694 14.82 -4.07 -4.59
C ILE A 694 14.60 -3.08 -3.46
N ARG A 695 15.25 -3.30 -2.33
CA ARG A 695 15.21 -2.40 -1.20
C ARG A 695 16.23 -1.27 -1.36
N CYS A 696 15.92 -0.09 -0.89
CA CYS A 696 16.87 1.00 -0.78
C CYS A 696 17.71 0.85 0.51
N SER A 697 18.68 1.72 0.72
CA SER A 697 19.47 1.74 1.96
C SER A 697 18.88 2.77 2.93
N ALA A 698 18.66 2.39 4.17
CA ALA A 698 18.23 3.28 5.23
C ALA A 698 19.15 4.50 5.44
N ASP A 699 20.41 4.41 5.03
CA ASP A 699 21.37 5.53 5.04
C ASP A 699 21.01 6.63 3.99
N SER A 700 20.11 6.35 3.04
CA SER A 700 19.68 7.33 2.06
C SER A 700 18.59 8.25 2.65
N PRO A 701 18.65 9.57 2.42
CA PRO A 701 17.61 10.48 2.89
C PRO A 701 16.24 10.26 2.22
N THR A 702 16.20 9.50 1.12
CA THR A 702 14.99 9.14 0.38
C THR A 702 14.54 7.70 0.67
N CYS A 703 14.98 7.12 1.78
CA CYS A 703 14.66 5.76 2.19
C CYS A 703 14.27 5.75 3.67
N SER A 704 13.19 5.05 4.00
CA SER A 704 12.78 4.80 5.38
C SER A 704 13.75 3.83 6.08
N ASP A 705 13.67 3.74 7.40
CA ASP A 705 14.42 2.73 8.18
C ASP A 705 13.90 1.31 7.92
N PHE A 706 12.75 1.20 7.23
CA PHE A 706 12.18 -0.05 6.72
C PHE A 706 12.65 -0.40 5.29
N ASP A 707 13.72 0.24 4.79
CA ASP A 707 14.32 0.05 3.45
C ASP A 707 13.33 0.29 2.29
N GLN A 708 12.34 1.16 2.49
CA GLN A 708 11.36 1.54 1.46
C GLN A 708 11.65 2.95 0.93
N PRO A 709 11.66 3.17 -0.40
CA PRO A 709 11.81 4.50 -0.96
C PRO A 709 10.64 5.41 -0.56
N THR A 710 10.94 6.61 -0.09
CA THR A 710 9.93 7.68 0.01
C THR A 710 9.62 8.16 -1.40
N ASP A 711 8.37 8.04 -1.83
CA ASP A 711 7.99 8.28 -3.23
C ASP A 711 6.61 8.95 -3.30
N PRO A 712 6.54 10.30 -3.22
CA PRO A 712 5.29 11.04 -3.38
C PRO A 712 4.60 10.78 -4.72
N GLY A 713 5.38 10.57 -5.80
CA GLY A 713 4.83 10.19 -7.10
C GLY A 713 4.16 8.82 -7.10
N GLY A 714 4.71 7.86 -6.37
CA GLY A 714 4.09 6.56 -6.14
C GLY A 714 2.83 6.65 -5.32
N PHE A 715 2.79 7.55 -4.32
CA PHE A 715 1.57 7.80 -3.56
C PHE A 715 0.45 8.35 -4.45
N ARG A 716 0.75 9.33 -5.32
CA ARG A 716 -0.20 9.78 -6.33
C ARG A 716 -0.71 8.64 -7.21
N GLU A 717 0.20 7.78 -7.67
CA GLU A 717 -0.13 6.66 -8.55
C GLU A 717 -1.17 5.74 -7.92
N VAL A 718 -0.99 5.33 -6.67
CA VAL A 718 -1.95 4.45 -6.00
C VAL A 718 -3.27 5.16 -5.68
N LEU A 719 -3.26 6.44 -5.33
CA LEU A 719 -4.48 7.22 -5.11
C LEU A 719 -5.30 7.37 -6.40
N GLU A 720 -4.64 7.59 -7.55
CA GLU A 720 -5.32 7.65 -8.85
C GLU A 720 -5.88 6.27 -9.26
N VAL A 721 -5.16 5.17 -8.98
CA VAL A 721 -5.67 3.81 -9.18
C VAL A 721 -6.88 3.55 -8.28
N ALA A 722 -6.78 3.88 -6.99
CA ALA A 722 -7.90 3.73 -6.05
C ALA A 722 -9.12 4.55 -6.46
N ALA A 723 -8.93 5.80 -6.90
CA ALA A 723 -10.01 6.67 -7.39
C ALA A 723 -10.70 6.10 -8.64
N SER A 724 -10.01 5.29 -9.44
CA SER A 724 -10.60 4.68 -10.64
C SER A 724 -11.72 3.67 -10.34
N TYR A 725 -11.81 3.17 -9.11
CA TYR A 725 -12.93 2.34 -8.62
C TYR A 725 -14.22 3.16 -8.37
N GLY A 726 -14.15 4.50 -8.43
CA GLY A 726 -15.32 5.39 -8.31
C GLY A 726 -15.94 5.43 -6.92
N LYS A 727 -15.20 5.06 -5.89
CA LYS A 727 -15.60 5.15 -4.49
C LYS A 727 -14.90 6.32 -3.80
N PRO A 728 -15.49 6.93 -2.77
CA PRO A 728 -14.79 7.85 -1.89
C PRO A 728 -13.53 7.19 -1.34
N LEU A 729 -12.43 7.95 -1.23
CA LEU A 729 -11.19 7.47 -0.66
C LEU A 729 -10.99 8.01 0.76
N TRP A 730 -10.33 7.22 1.60
CA TRP A 730 -9.78 7.65 2.86
C TRP A 730 -8.34 7.14 2.95
N ILE A 731 -7.37 8.02 3.18
CA ILE A 731 -6.02 7.56 3.51
C ILE A 731 -6.08 7.08 4.95
N THR A 732 -6.17 5.76 5.14
CA THR A 732 -6.34 5.12 6.45
C THR A 732 -5.03 4.84 7.16
N GLU A 733 -3.92 4.83 6.39
CA GLU A 733 -2.56 4.86 6.92
C GLU A 733 -1.59 5.48 5.92
N ASN A 734 -0.78 6.40 6.39
CA ASN A 734 0.40 6.89 5.69
C ASN A 734 1.47 7.27 6.71
N GLY A 735 2.66 6.72 6.59
CA GLY A 735 3.70 6.87 7.60
C GLY A 735 5.07 6.40 7.13
N ILE A 736 6.07 6.63 7.96
CA ILE A 736 7.46 6.27 7.71
C ILE A 736 8.13 5.80 8.99
N ALA A 737 8.88 4.70 8.91
CA ALA A 737 9.81 4.33 9.96
C ALA A 737 11.01 5.29 9.92
N ASP A 738 11.21 6.04 11.03
CA ASP A 738 12.25 7.07 11.17
C ASP A 738 12.51 7.28 12.67
N ASP A 739 13.60 6.72 13.17
CA ASP A 739 13.89 6.67 14.59
C ASP A 739 14.37 8.00 15.17
N ASP A 740 15.01 8.84 14.34
CA ASP A 740 15.61 10.11 14.73
C ASP A 740 14.79 11.37 14.33
N ASP A 741 13.59 11.20 13.79
CA ASP A 741 12.66 12.27 13.38
C ASP A 741 13.25 13.25 12.33
N THR A 742 14.15 12.79 11.48
CA THR A 742 14.80 13.62 10.46
C THR A 742 14.19 13.53 9.08
N LYS A 743 13.55 12.39 8.73
CA LYS A 743 12.94 12.12 7.43
C LYS A 743 11.43 12.35 7.45
N ARG A 744 10.76 12.04 8.57
CA ARG A 744 9.30 12.05 8.74
C ARG A 744 8.67 13.41 8.44
N PRO A 745 9.21 14.58 8.87
CA PRO A 745 8.61 15.87 8.54
C PRO A 745 8.53 16.12 7.04
N SER A 746 9.61 15.83 6.30
CA SER A 746 9.64 15.96 4.84
C SER A 746 8.68 14.96 4.16
N TYR A 747 8.63 13.72 4.64
CA TYR A 747 7.69 12.71 4.18
C TYR A 747 6.25 13.20 4.31
N LEU A 748 5.85 13.68 5.50
CA LEU A 748 4.51 14.21 5.77
C LEU A 748 4.13 15.33 4.81
N VAL A 749 4.99 16.36 4.71
CA VAL A 749 4.68 17.53 3.87
C VAL A 749 4.53 17.15 2.41
N ASN A 750 5.43 16.32 1.87
CA ASN A 750 5.39 15.93 0.46
C ASN A 750 4.19 15.03 0.13
N HIS A 751 3.82 14.09 1.02
CA HIS A 751 2.67 13.22 0.79
C HIS A 751 1.35 13.97 0.96
N ILE A 752 1.23 14.81 1.98
CA ILE A 752 0.03 15.63 2.17
C ILE A 752 -0.13 16.66 1.03
N ALA A 753 0.97 17.14 0.44
CA ALA A 753 0.90 17.98 -0.76
C ALA A 753 0.29 17.26 -1.98
N VAL A 754 0.56 15.97 -2.15
CA VAL A 754 -0.09 15.13 -3.17
C VAL A 754 -1.58 15.02 -2.90
N VAL A 755 -1.99 14.80 -1.64
CA VAL A 755 -3.42 14.72 -1.26
C VAL A 755 -4.12 16.04 -1.54
N GLN A 756 -3.51 17.17 -1.15
CA GLN A 756 -4.05 18.50 -1.40
C GLN A 756 -4.28 18.75 -2.90
N ASP A 757 -3.31 18.39 -3.72
CA ASP A 757 -3.40 18.54 -5.16
C ASP A 757 -4.52 17.71 -5.77
N LEU A 758 -4.67 16.46 -5.37
CA LEU A 758 -5.74 15.57 -5.84
C LEU A 758 -7.13 16.06 -5.41
N VAL A 759 -7.28 16.50 -4.16
CA VAL A 759 -8.54 17.08 -3.64
C VAL A 759 -8.90 18.36 -4.37
N ALA A 760 -7.93 19.25 -4.59
CA ALA A 760 -8.13 20.49 -5.33
C ALA A 760 -8.56 20.25 -6.78
N HIS A 761 -8.16 19.11 -7.37
CA HIS A 761 -8.57 18.69 -8.71
C HIS A 761 -9.82 17.78 -8.75
N GLY A 762 -10.50 17.62 -7.60
CA GLY A 762 -11.83 17.00 -7.52
C GLY A 762 -11.83 15.49 -7.26
N THR A 763 -10.71 14.91 -6.84
CA THR A 763 -10.68 13.54 -6.31
C THR A 763 -11.38 13.51 -4.95
N ASP A 764 -12.35 12.61 -4.78
CA ASP A 764 -13.12 12.48 -3.54
C ASP A 764 -12.29 11.74 -2.45
N ILE A 765 -11.38 12.48 -1.81
CA ILE A 765 -10.60 12.02 -0.67
C ILE A 765 -11.15 12.68 0.58
N ARG A 766 -11.70 11.87 1.51
CA ARG A 766 -12.41 12.35 2.70
C ARG A 766 -11.51 12.65 3.87
N GLY A 767 -10.37 11.98 4.00
CA GLY A 767 -9.50 12.17 5.14
C GLY A 767 -8.11 11.58 4.95
N TYR A 768 -7.23 11.98 5.88
CA TYR A 768 -5.85 11.52 5.97
C TYR A 768 -5.55 11.09 7.40
N THR A 769 -5.14 9.84 7.58
CA THR A 769 -4.78 9.25 8.87
C THR A 769 -3.31 8.88 8.85
N TYR A 770 -2.55 9.40 9.82
CA TYR A 770 -1.13 9.10 9.97
C TYR A 770 -0.92 7.79 10.76
N TRP A 771 -0.04 6.92 10.29
CA TRP A 771 0.44 5.74 11.00
C TRP A 771 1.86 6.00 11.53
N SER A 772 2.05 6.02 12.82
CA SER A 772 1.11 5.72 13.90
C SER A 772 1.12 6.82 14.95
N PHE A 773 0.14 6.87 15.83
CA PHE A 773 0.11 7.82 16.93
C PHE A 773 1.33 7.65 17.84
N VAL A 774 1.62 6.40 18.23
CA VAL A 774 2.71 6.04 19.15
C VAL A 774 3.53 4.89 18.58
N ASP A 775 4.83 4.86 18.85
CA ASP A 775 5.68 3.72 18.54
C ASP A 775 5.12 2.45 19.17
N ASN A 776 4.99 1.39 18.38
CA ASN A 776 4.30 0.17 18.78
C ASN A 776 5.02 -1.09 18.27
N LEU A 777 4.46 -2.27 18.51
CA LEU A 777 5.02 -3.54 18.08
C LEU A 777 4.84 -3.71 16.56
N GLU A 778 5.90 -3.52 15.77
CA GLU A 778 5.87 -3.77 14.32
C GLU A 778 5.96 -5.28 14.04
N TRP A 779 4.93 -5.99 14.41
CA TRP A 779 4.68 -7.41 14.16
C TRP A 779 5.92 -8.30 14.44
N ALA A 780 6.46 -8.95 13.38
CA ALA A 780 7.64 -9.81 13.49
C ALA A 780 8.94 -9.03 13.66
N ASP A 781 8.98 -7.75 13.26
CA ASP A 781 10.17 -6.89 13.36
C ASP A 781 10.36 -6.27 14.77
N GLY A 782 9.30 -6.29 15.61
CA GLY A 782 9.41 -5.84 17.00
C GLY A 782 9.30 -4.33 17.17
N TYR A 783 10.18 -3.72 17.96
CA TYR A 783 10.15 -2.29 18.31
C TYR A 783 11.27 -1.48 17.64
N ASP A 784 12.05 -2.09 16.75
CA ASP A 784 13.17 -1.42 16.08
C ASP A 784 12.71 -0.42 15.00
N LEU A 785 11.48 -0.60 14.49
CA LEU A 785 10.86 0.27 13.48
C LEU A 785 9.90 1.25 14.15
N GLN A 786 10.27 2.52 14.16
CA GLN A 786 9.53 3.58 14.85
C GLN A 786 8.73 4.44 13.88
N PHE A 787 7.42 4.21 13.84
CA PHE A 787 6.48 4.97 13.02
C PHE A 787 5.78 6.10 13.80
N GLY A 788 5.76 6.03 15.13
CA GLY A 788 4.98 6.91 16.00
C GLY A 788 5.35 8.38 15.88
N LEU A 789 4.39 9.26 16.13
CA LEU A 789 4.61 10.68 16.43
C LEU A 789 5.08 10.87 17.88
N TYR A 790 4.76 9.90 18.71
CA TYR A 790 5.24 9.81 20.08
C TYR A 790 5.96 8.48 20.29
N GLY A 791 7.06 8.53 21.03
CA GLY A 791 7.67 7.35 21.63
C GLY A 791 7.01 7.00 22.95
N SER A 792 7.28 5.80 23.46
CA SER A 792 6.97 5.42 24.84
C SER A 792 8.18 4.73 25.46
N ASP A 793 8.43 4.97 26.75
CA ASP A 793 9.48 4.25 27.48
C ASP A 793 8.86 3.10 28.28
N PRO A 794 9.00 1.85 27.82
CA PRO A 794 8.43 0.71 28.54
C PRO A 794 9.10 0.44 29.90
N GLN A 795 10.15 1.17 30.25
CA GLN A 795 10.79 1.06 31.57
C GLN A 795 10.15 1.98 32.63
N THR A 796 9.24 2.87 32.20
CA THR A 796 8.49 3.76 33.11
C THR A 796 7.06 3.22 33.31
N PRO A 797 6.59 3.10 34.55
CA PRO A 797 5.21 2.64 34.80
C PRO A 797 4.14 3.60 34.29
N GLU A 798 4.51 4.85 34.10
CA GLU A 798 3.64 5.93 33.67
C GLU A 798 3.39 5.92 32.17
N LEU A 799 4.20 5.19 31.38
CA LEU A 799 4.10 5.11 29.91
C LEU A 799 4.01 6.50 29.23
N GLU A 800 4.77 7.46 29.74
CA GLU A 800 4.73 8.84 29.28
C GLU A 800 5.07 8.93 27.78
N ARG A 801 4.26 9.70 27.03
CA ARG A 801 4.47 9.91 25.59
C ARG A 801 5.63 10.87 25.35
N THR A 802 6.68 10.38 24.69
CA THR A 802 7.84 11.20 24.29
C THR A 802 7.59 11.79 22.90
N PRO A 803 7.39 13.12 22.77
CA PRO A 803 7.07 13.70 21.48
C PRO A 803 8.24 13.64 20.50
N LYS A 804 7.95 13.47 19.19
CA LYS A 804 8.87 13.69 18.07
C LYS A 804 8.57 15.08 17.50
N PRO A 805 9.31 16.12 17.94
CA PRO A 805 8.84 17.50 17.83
C PRO A 805 8.82 18.06 16.42
N ALA A 806 9.71 17.60 15.52
CA ALA A 806 9.72 18.09 14.14
C ALA A 806 8.51 17.61 13.35
N SER A 807 8.14 16.33 13.49
CA SER A 807 6.97 15.74 12.87
C SER A 807 5.67 16.29 13.44
N ILE A 808 5.60 16.44 14.77
CA ILE A 808 4.44 17.04 15.44
C ILE A 808 4.21 18.47 14.96
N ALA A 809 5.28 19.28 14.87
CA ALA A 809 5.16 20.64 14.38
C ALA A 809 4.71 20.72 12.91
N ALA A 810 5.21 19.81 12.07
CA ALA A 810 4.81 19.75 10.67
C ALA A 810 3.32 19.37 10.53
N LEU A 811 2.91 18.28 11.18
CA LEU A 811 1.55 17.77 11.06
C LEU A 811 0.53 18.73 11.72
N SER A 812 0.80 19.20 12.95
CA SER A 812 -0.10 20.16 13.62
C SER A 812 -0.20 21.49 12.90
N GLY A 813 0.87 21.92 12.23
CA GLY A 813 0.84 23.12 11.38
C GLY A 813 -0.15 23.00 10.22
N ILE A 814 -0.24 21.81 9.62
CA ILE A 814 -1.20 21.50 8.54
C ILE A 814 -2.62 21.37 9.08
N THR A 815 -2.81 20.51 10.07
CA THR A 815 -4.16 20.16 10.60
C THR A 815 -4.87 21.36 11.21
N THR A 816 -4.16 22.19 12.00
CA THR A 816 -4.73 23.38 12.65
C THR A 816 -5.05 24.51 11.66
N SER A 817 -4.30 24.62 10.56
CA SER A 817 -4.58 25.60 9.50
C SER A 817 -5.52 25.08 8.43
N ASN A 818 -5.81 23.79 8.42
CA ASN A 818 -6.50 23.06 7.35
C ASN A 818 -5.94 23.42 5.95
N ALA A 819 -4.61 23.55 5.86
CA ALA A 819 -3.91 23.99 4.67
C ALA A 819 -2.44 23.56 4.72
N LEU A 820 -1.71 23.70 3.61
CA LEU A 820 -0.25 23.58 3.58
C LEU A 820 0.39 24.95 3.88
N PRO A 821 0.93 25.17 5.09
CA PRO A 821 1.57 26.43 5.44
C PRO A 821 2.83 26.68 4.61
N TRP A 822 3.01 27.93 4.19
CA TRP A 822 4.14 28.32 3.36
C TRP A 822 5.51 27.95 3.96
N TRP A 823 5.67 28.13 5.27
CA TRP A 823 6.93 27.84 5.96
C TRP A 823 7.30 26.36 5.95
N LEU A 824 6.30 25.44 5.89
CA LEU A 824 6.53 24.02 5.74
C LEU A 824 7.00 23.68 4.32
N LEU A 825 6.41 24.32 3.33
CA LEU A 825 6.83 24.13 1.94
C LEU A 825 8.26 24.61 1.73
N GLU A 826 8.61 25.80 2.22
CA GLU A 826 9.99 26.33 2.14
C GLU A 826 11.03 25.45 2.84
N GLN A 827 10.60 24.73 3.89
CA GLN A 827 11.52 23.90 4.69
C GLN A 827 11.67 22.48 4.15
N TYR A 828 10.61 21.89 3.61
CA TYR A 828 10.54 20.45 3.37
C TYR A 828 10.20 20.05 1.93
N LEU A 829 9.73 20.95 1.08
CA LEU A 829 9.60 20.65 -0.34
C LEU A 829 11.00 20.62 -0.99
N PRO A 830 11.29 19.67 -1.88
CA PRO A 830 12.58 19.63 -2.59
C PRO A 830 12.81 20.88 -3.45
N ASP A 831 14.05 21.43 -3.41
CA ASP A 831 14.49 22.54 -4.25
C ASP A 831 14.46 22.22 -5.75
#